data_2dccaa1089bd59f042e08672cabab3ee
#
_entry.id   2dccaa1089bd59f042e08672cabab3ee
#
_cell.length_a   1.000
_cell.length_b   1.000
_cell.length_c   1.000
_cell.angle_alpha   90.00
_cell.angle_beta   90.00
_cell.angle_gamma   90.00
#
_symmetry.space_group_name_H-M   'P 1'
#
loop_
_entity.id
_entity.type
_entity.pdbx_description
1 polymer ?
#
loop_
_entity_poly.entity_id
_entity_poly.type
_entity_poly.pdbx_seq_one_letter_code
_entity_poly.pdbx_strand_id
1 'polypeptide(L)'
;MNSVNIIAFRLLLTSLLLCSSFLLVTRAQTPSPSPSPSQPSSSQPATKPDDKAAKDDGNPFAPEPAPPLPAGMTGSDTTDPRYKLKPGIYDAGEAAVGIKHLLLLKKPEAFQLGASDPNDPKVQKVLGLFGANASDLAKIPKPVQLVTAQLAFAHSDMAFQGNHLFLGNFYGMNIYDISNPAKPTLLTSMVCPGGQGDPSVYKNLLFMSVEMPNGRLDCGTEGFPPPPPKPTPSPGEEPKFSPPPAQKDRFRGVRIFDISDIRNPKQVAAVQTCRGSHTHTLIVDPNDKDNVYIYVSGTSFVRQPEELAGCSGEAPDKDPNTALFRIEVIKVPLASPQDAKVVSSPRLFMDPRTGVLNALTNGGSHGKDGAEKPQESNQCHDITAYSAMGLAAGACSGNGLLLDIKDPANPKRLDAVNDPNYAYWHSASFSNDGKKVLFTDEWGGGLGARCRPNDPNKWGADAVFQIEDNKLKFGNYYKMPAAQGDSENCVAHNGSLIPIPGRDVMVQAWYQGGLSVVDFTDANHPVEIAYFDRGPMYPNMLALGGYWSTYWYNGRIWGSEIARGLDIFELTPTKYLTQNEIDAAKTVHLSELNVQNQQKIEWPHQLVVAKAYIDQLERSKALPADRIASLRQAIQSAEHSNDGAALAKLKELAPSLDESAGT
;
A
#
# COMPACT_ATOMS: atom_id res chain seq x y z
N MET A 1 6.49 -15.72 -31.77
CA MET A 1 6.02 -16.23 -30.46
C MET A 1 4.83 -15.36 -30.08
N ASN A 2 3.70 -15.98 -29.79
CA ASN A 2 2.44 -15.23 -29.72
C ASN A 2 2.34 -14.44 -28.41
N SER A 3 1.83 -13.23 -28.50
CA SER A 3 1.47 -12.32 -27.39
C SER A 3 0.76 -13.01 -26.20
N VAL A 4 0.08 -14.12 -26.45
CA VAL A 4 -0.59 -14.96 -25.44
C VAL A 4 0.40 -15.60 -24.43
N ASN A 5 1.62 -15.97 -24.86
CA ASN A 5 2.61 -16.59 -23.98
C ASN A 5 3.33 -15.58 -23.08
N ILE A 6 3.45 -14.33 -23.52
CA ILE A 6 4.01 -13.23 -22.74
C ILE A 6 3.00 -12.80 -21.68
N ILE A 7 1.72 -12.76 -22.03
CA ILE A 7 0.62 -12.47 -21.10
C ILE A 7 0.55 -13.58 -20.03
N ALA A 8 0.67 -14.85 -20.40
CA ALA A 8 0.65 -15.96 -19.44
C ALA A 8 1.85 -15.92 -18.48
N PHE A 9 3.01 -15.45 -18.92
CA PHE A 9 4.19 -15.30 -18.04
C PHE A 9 4.15 -14.02 -17.21
N ARG A 10 3.68 -12.91 -17.76
CA ARG A 10 3.34 -11.70 -16.99
C ARG A 10 2.30 -12.06 -15.93
N LEU A 11 1.27 -12.84 -16.27
CA LEU A 11 0.28 -13.37 -15.34
C LEU A 11 0.90 -14.33 -14.30
N LEU A 12 1.88 -15.14 -14.66
CA LEU A 12 2.57 -16.04 -13.73
C LEU A 12 3.45 -15.24 -12.75
N LEU A 13 4.17 -14.24 -13.23
CA LEU A 13 5.01 -13.37 -12.39
C LEU A 13 4.18 -12.38 -11.58
N THR A 14 3.08 -11.87 -12.15
CA THR A 14 2.10 -11.09 -11.40
C THR A 14 1.39 -11.93 -10.34
N SER A 15 1.13 -13.22 -10.58
CA SER A 15 0.63 -14.12 -9.53
C SER A 15 1.70 -14.48 -8.50
N LEU A 16 2.98 -14.35 -8.82
CA LEU A 16 4.11 -14.54 -7.91
C LEU A 16 4.33 -13.34 -6.99
N LEU A 17 4.09 -12.13 -7.51
CA LEU A 17 4.23 -10.86 -6.78
C LEU A 17 2.86 -10.28 -6.36
N LEU A 18 1.78 -10.73 -7.02
CA LEU A 18 0.41 -10.28 -6.82
C LEU A 18 -0.47 -11.51 -6.60
N CYS A 19 -0.60 -11.96 -5.39
CA CYS A 19 -1.75 -12.76 -4.96
C CYS A 19 -3.03 -11.91 -4.89
N SER A 20 -3.06 -10.77 -5.54
CA SER A 20 -4.21 -9.89 -5.63
C SER A 20 -4.60 -9.70 -7.08
N SER A 21 -5.70 -10.31 -7.46
CA SER A 21 -6.55 -9.93 -8.60
C SER A 21 -6.19 -10.41 -9.99
N PHE A 22 -6.37 -11.70 -10.30
CA PHE A 22 -6.76 -12.09 -11.65
C PHE A 22 -7.89 -13.10 -11.63
N LEU A 23 -9.09 -12.61 -11.86
CA LEU A 23 -10.29 -13.42 -12.11
C LEU A 23 -10.39 -13.78 -13.59
N LEU A 24 -10.55 -15.06 -13.84
CA LEU A 24 -10.89 -15.63 -15.13
C LEU A 24 -12.25 -15.11 -15.63
N VAL A 25 -12.22 -14.57 -16.84
CA VAL A 25 -13.43 -14.17 -17.57
C VAL A 25 -14.02 -15.37 -18.30
N THR A 26 -15.20 -15.82 -17.88
CA THR A 26 -16.10 -16.61 -18.72
C THR A 26 -16.85 -15.68 -19.67
N ARG A 27 -16.64 -15.84 -20.97
CA ARG A 27 -17.43 -15.17 -22.02
C ARG A 27 -18.85 -15.71 -22.01
N ALA A 28 -19.83 -14.86 -21.72
CA ALA A 28 -21.21 -15.05 -22.16
C ALA A 28 -21.36 -14.44 -23.56
N GLN A 29 -21.85 -15.20 -24.50
CA GLN A 29 -22.22 -14.77 -25.84
C GLN A 29 -23.47 -13.90 -25.77
N THR A 30 -23.41 -12.70 -26.34
CA THR A 30 -24.59 -11.88 -26.65
C THR A 30 -24.74 -11.74 -28.16
N PRO A 31 -25.97 -11.73 -28.69
CA PRO A 31 -26.23 -11.73 -30.13
C PRO A 31 -26.08 -10.32 -30.73
N SER A 32 -25.65 -10.28 -31.98
CA SER A 32 -25.49 -9.11 -32.82
C SER A 32 -26.82 -8.39 -33.13
N PRO A 33 -26.84 -7.07 -33.26
CA PRO A 33 -27.83 -6.35 -34.04
C PRO A 33 -27.30 -5.97 -35.43
N SER A 34 -28.15 -6.08 -36.39
CA SER A 34 -28.02 -5.78 -37.82
C SER A 34 -27.96 -4.27 -38.14
N PRO A 35 -27.57 -3.87 -39.37
CA PRO A 35 -27.02 -2.56 -39.69
C PRO A 35 -28.02 -1.59 -40.35
N SER A 36 -27.70 -0.29 -40.34
CA SER A 36 -28.14 0.66 -41.38
C SER A 36 -27.54 2.07 -41.23
N PRO A 37 -27.59 2.96 -42.26
CA PRO A 37 -26.76 2.95 -43.44
C PRO A 37 -25.89 4.22 -43.63
N SER A 38 -24.95 4.10 -44.57
CA SER A 38 -24.12 5.07 -45.30
C SER A 38 -24.66 6.49 -45.54
N GLN A 39 -23.85 7.56 -45.64
CA GLN A 39 -22.81 7.96 -46.60
C GLN A 39 -22.35 9.42 -46.37
N PRO A 40 -21.48 10.07 -47.17
CA PRO A 40 -20.15 9.71 -47.64
C PRO A 40 -19.06 10.84 -47.53
N SER A 41 -17.83 10.44 -47.77
CA SER A 41 -16.78 10.99 -48.65
C SER A 41 -15.82 12.09 -48.22
N SER A 42 -14.65 11.75 -48.64
CA SER A 42 -13.49 12.47 -49.22
C SER A 42 -12.43 12.91 -48.22
N SER A 43 -11.33 12.34 -48.28
CA SER A 43 -10.17 12.17 -49.12
C SER A 43 -8.92 12.77 -48.51
N GLN A 44 -7.95 12.04 -48.30
CA GLN A 44 -6.55 11.99 -48.76
C GLN A 44 -5.67 11.26 -47.74
N PRO A 45 -4.71 10.41 -48.20
CA PRO A 45 -3.98 9.57 -47.30
C PRO A 45 -2.76 10.30 -46.72
N ALA A 46 -2.77 10.45 -45.40
CA ALA A 46 -1.54 10.73 -44.67
C ALA A 46 -0.68 9.46 -44.65
N THR A 47 0.52 9.58 -45.15
CA THR A 47 1.57 8.55 -45.10
C THR A 47 1.76 8.08 -43.65
N LYS A 48 1.50 6.79 -43.41
CA LYS A 48 1.88 6.11 -42.18
C LYS A 48 3.40 6.16 -42.03
N PRO A 49 3.91 6.50 -40.81
CA PRO A 49 5.28 6.16 -40.47
C PRO A 49 5.42 4.63 -40.45
N ASP A 50 6.53 4.12 -41.00
CA ASP A 50 6.88 2.71 -40.97
C ASP A 50 6.88 2.20 -39.51
N ASP A 51 5.83 1.50 -39.12
CA ASP A 51 5.81 0.62 -37.97
C ASP A 51 6.76 -0.53 -38.18
N LYS A 52 8.05 -0.32 -37.93
CA LYS A 52 8.96 -1.41 -37.64
C LYS A 52 8.51 -1.97 -36.27
N ALA A 53 7.68 -3.00 -36.31
CA ALA A 53 7.39 -3.81 -35.15
C ALA A 53 8.71 -4.14 -34.44
N ALA A 54 8.93 -3.63 -33.25
CA ALA A 54 10.06 -4.01 -32.42
C ALA A 54 10.04 -5.53 -32.31
N LYS A 55 11.15 -6.19 -32.62
CA LYS A 55 11.29 -7.63 -32.48
C LYS A 55 11.04 -7.93 -31.00
N ASP A 56 10.03 -8.75 -30.73
CA ASP A 56 9.79 -9.32 -29.39
C ASP A 56 11.08 -10.05 -28.95
N ASP A 57 11.82 -9.45 -28.04
CA ASP A 57 13.07 -9.98 -27.50
C ASP A 57 12.83 -11.03 -26.40
N GLY A 58 11.57 -11.35 -26.12
CA GLY A 58 11.15 -12.29 -25.07
C GLY A 58 11.30 -11.74 -23.65
N ASN A 59 11.55 -10.44 -23.49
CA ASN A 59 11.59 -9.78 -22.20
C ASN A 59 10.16 -9.47 -21.70
N PRO A 60 9.64 -10.17 -20.66
CA PRO A 60 8.31 -9.90 -20.12
C PRO A 60 8.21 -8.56 -19.39
N PHE A 61 9.34 -7.93 -19.10
CA PHE A 61 9.46 -6.62 -18.45
C PHE A 61 9.82 -5.51 -19.44
N ALA A 62 9.71 -5.75 -20.75
CA ALA A 62 9.91 -4.70 -21.73
C ALA A 62 8.90 -3.57 -21.49
N PRO A 63 9.36 -2.30 -21.42
CA PRO A 63 8.47 -1.17 -21.27
C PRO A 63 7.51 -1.04 -22.45
N GLU A 64 6.25 -0.74 -22.17
CA GLU A 64 5.24 -0.46 -23.19
C GLU A 64 4.90 1.04 -23.17
N PRO A 65 4.89 1.73 -24.34
CA PRO A 65 4.49 3.13 -24.38
C PRO A 65 3.06 3.34 -23.86
N ALA A 66 2.84 4.47 -23.19
CA ALA A 66 1.51 4.84 -22.74
C ALA A 66 0.57 5.08 -23.93
N PRO A 67 -0.71 4.69 -23.85
CA PRO A 67 -1.72 5.05 -24.83
C PRO A 67 -1.94 6.59 -24.83
N PRO A 68 -2.57 7.15 -25.88
CA PRO A 68 -2.97 8.56 -25.88
C PRO A 68 -3.87 8.87 -24.67
N LEU A 69 -3.77 10.10 -24.16
CA LEU A 69 -4.68 10.56 -23.11
C LEU A 69 -6.14 10.51 -23.58
N PRO A 70 -7.07 10.03 -22.75
CA PRO A 70 -8.49 10.20 -23.01
C PRO A 70 -8.88 11.67 -23.13
N ALA A 71 -9.92 11.95 -23.93
CA ALA A 71 -10.38 13.31 -24.13
C ALA A 71 -10.78 13.98 -22.80
N GLY A 72 -10.29 15.20 -22.55
CA GLY A 72 -10.57 15.97 -21.34
C GLY A 72 -9.76 15.58 -20.10
N MET A 73 -8.79 14.68 -20.21
CA MET A 73 -7.87 14.36 -19.13
C MET A 73 -6.48 14.99 -19.34
N THR A 74 -5.79 15.26 -18.23
CA THR A 74 -4.40 15.73 -18.20
C THR A 74 -3.48 14.62 -17.75
N GLY A 75 -2.23 14.64 -18.22
CA GLY A 75 -1.16 13.75 -17.78
C GLY A 75 -0.20 14.42 -16.80
N SER A 76 0.86 13.72 -16.46
CA SER A 76 1.87 14.16 -15.52
C SER A 76 2.84 15.18 -16.14
N ASP A 77 3.46 16.02 -15.29
CA ASP A 77 4.33 17.13 -15.69
C ASP A 77 5.74 16.64 -16.08
N THR A 78 6.13 16.88 -17.33
CA THR A 78 7.47 16.55 -17.85
C THR A 78 8.52 17.63 -17.56
N THR A 79 8.14 18.76 -16.97
CA THR A 79 9.07 19.83 -16.57
C THR A 79 9.55 19.65 -15.12
N ASP A 80 8.96 18.74 -14.37
CA ASP A 80 9.35 18.41 -13.01
C ASP A 80 10.77 17.80 -12.99
N PRO A 81 11.65 18.20 -12.04
CA PRO A 81 13.03 17.70 -11.96
C PRO A 81 13.13 16.17 -11.70
N ARG A 82 12.06 15.53 -11.25
CA ARG A 82 12.01 14.06 -11.09
C ARG A 82 11.96 13.32 -12.43
N TYR A 83 11.48 13.99 -13.49
CA TYR A 83 11.37 13.36 -14.81
C TYR A 83 12.77 13.11 -15.42
N LYS A 84 13.03 11.87 -15.88
CA LYS A 84 14.30 11.45 -16.50
C LYS A 84 15.53 11.48 -15.57
N LEU A 85 15.36 11.11 -14.31
CA LEU A 85 16.50 10.87 -13.44
C LEU A 85 17.38 9.72 -13.98
N LYS A 86 18.69 9.80 -13.68
CA LYS A 86 19.65 8.76 -14.06
C LYS A 86 19.24 7.41 -13.47
N PRO A 87 19.16 6.32 -14.27
CA PRO A 87 18.87 4.98 -13.75
C PRO A 87 20.06 4.41 -12.97
N GLY A 88 19.77 3.50 -12.04
CA GLY A 88 20.76 2.74 -11.28
C GLY A 88 20.19 2.07 -10.04
N ILE A 89 20.85 0.99 -9.58
CA ILE A 89 20.42 0.30 -8.35
C ILE A 89 20.83 1.14 -7.11
N TYR A 90 22.10 1.51 -7.00
CA TYR A 90 22.63 2.25 -5.83
C TYR A 90 23.28 3.59 -6.22
N ASP A 91 23.30 3.94 -7.49
CA ASP A 91 23.89 5.13 -8.06
C ASP A 91 22.93 5.92 -8.97
N ALA A 92 21.65 5.66 -8.84
CA ALA A 92 20.59 6.40 -9.53
C ALA A 92 20.63 7.89 -9.17
N GLY A 93 20.15 8.75 -10.06
CA GLY A 93 19.96 10.17 -9.76
C GLY A 93 18.86 10.37 -8.71
N GLU A 94 18.97 11.41 -7.91
CA GLU A 94 17.97 11.77 -6.88
C GLU A 94 17.47 13.20 -7.09
N ALA A 95 16.19 13.43 -6.77
CA ALA A 95 15.57 14.75 -6.70
C ALA A 95 14.74 14.86 -5.42
N ALA A 96 14.85 16.00 -4.72
CA ALA A 96 14.12 16.22 -3.48
C ALA A 96 13.78 17.68 -3.26
N VAL A 97 12.62 17.93 -2.66
CA VAL A 97 12.22 19.22 -2.11
C VAL A 97 11.58 18.99 -0.75
N GLY A 98 12.05 19.70 0.28
CA GLY A 98 11.51 19.57 1.63
C GLY A 98 11.83 18.24 2.34
N ILE A 99 12.66 17.40 1.73
CA ILE A 99 13.12 16.12 2.27
C ILE A 99 14.62 16.01 2.06
N LYS A 100 15.31 15.55 3.09
CA LYS A 100 16.73 15.21 3.05
C LYS A 100 16.89 13.70 3.21
N HIS A 101 17.48 13.03 2.22
CA HIS A 101 17.88 11.65 2.32
C HIS A 101 19.08 11.51 3.28
N LEU A 102 18.96 10.67 4.29
CA LEU A 102 19.98 10.49 5.32
C LEU A 102 20.79 9.21 5.11
N LEU A 103 20.12 8.12 4.74
CA LEU A 103 20.74 6.80 4.66
C LEU A 103 19.91 5.87 3.78
N LEU A 104 20.56 5.07 2.94
CA LEU A 104 20.06 3.83 2.38
C LEU A 104 20.79 2.66 3.03
N LEU A 105 20.07 1.86 3.81
CA LEU A 105 20.55 0.62 4.39
C LEU A 105 20.19 -0.53 3.46
N LYS A 106 21.20 -1.17 2.85
CA LYS A 106 21.01 -2.29 1.90
C LYS A 106 20.38 -3.50 2.59
N LYS A 107 19.68 -4.33 1.81
CA LYS A 107 19.09 -5.58 2.32
C LYS A 107 20.14 -6.46 2.99
N PRO A 108 19.82 -7.10 4.13
CA PRO A 108 20.70 -8.07 4.78
C PRO A 108 21.00 -9.28 3.88
N GLU A 109 22.13 -9.94 4.13
CA GLU A 109 22.55 -11.11 3.35
C GLU A 109 21.50 -12.23 3.33
N ALA A 110 20.78 -12.44 4.42
CA ALA A 110 19.70 -13.43 4.52
C ALA A 110 18.57 -13.21 3.51
N PHE A 111 18.39 -11.97 3.03
CA PHE A 111 17.38 -11.56 2.05
C PHE A 111 18.02 -11.04 0.76
N GLN A 112 19.07 -11.73 0.33
CA GLN A 112 19.70 -11.53 -0.97
C GLN A 112 19.82 -12.88 -1.69
N LEU A 113 19.73 -12.88 -2.99
CA LEU A 113 19.92 -14.08 -3.81
C LEU A 113 21.34 -14.67 -3.64
N GLY A 114 22.31 -13.81 -3.37
CA GLY A 114 23.72 -14.22 -3.24
C GLY A 114 24.30 -14.81 -4.54
N ALA A 115 23.76 -14.40 -5.70
CA ALA A 115 24.21 -14.77 -7.01
C ALA A 115 24.19 -13.56 -7.94
N SER A 116 25.19 -13.45 -8.80
CA SER A 116 25.31 -12.44 -9.86
C SER A 116 25.39 -13.05 -11.27
N ASP A 117 25.66 -14.35 -11.34
CA ASP A 117 25.62 -15.12 -12.60
C ASP A 117 24.17 -15.60 -12.84
N PRO A 118 23.55 -15.26 -13.98
CA PRO A 118 22.21 -15.74 -14.31
C PRO A 118 22.13 -17.27 -14.52
N ASN A 119 23.26 -17.97 -14.62
CA ASN A 119 23.33 -19.43 -14.69
C ASN A 119 23.51 -20.10 -13.32
N ASP A 120 23.66 -19.34 -12.24
CA ASP A 120 23.75 -19.90 -10.90
C ASP A 120 22.48 -20.74 -10.58
N PRO A 121 22.62 -22.00 -10.10
CA PRO A 121 21.48 -22.85 -9.73
C PRO A 121 20.52 -22.19 -8.73
N LYS A 122 20.99 -21.26 -7.89
CA LYS A 122 20.15 -20.49 -6.96
C LYS A 122 19.05 -19.71 -7.68
N VAL A 123 19.31 -19.17 -8.86
CA VAL A 123 18.33 -18.44 -9.68
C VAL A 123 17.14 -19.36 -9.99
N GLN A 124 17.41 -20.56 -10.49
CA GLN A 124 16.36 -21.53 -10.83
C GLN A 124 15.63 -22.04 -9.56
N LYS A 125 16.37 -22.32 -8.47
CA LYS A 125 15.79 -22.74 -7.19
C LYS A 125 14.80 -21.69 -6.68
N VAL A 126 15.20 -20.42 -6.64
CA VAL A 126 14.34 -19.33 -6.11
C VAL A 126 13.11 -19.14 -7.00
N LEU A 127 13.28 -19.06 -8.31
CA LEU A 127 12.14 -18.93 -9.24
C LEU A 127 11.18 -20.11 -9.12
N GLY A 128 11.71 -21.33 -8.94
CA GLY A 128 10.90 -22.52 -8.67
C GLY A 128 10.07 -22.42 -7.39
N LEU A 129 10.62 -21.91 -6.30
CA LEU A 129 9.88 -21.69 -5.04
C LEU A 129 8.67 -20.74 -5.22
N PHE A 130 8.73 -19.85 -6.21
CA PHE A 130 7.64 -18.97 -6.59
C PHE A 130 6.73 -19.53 -7.69
N GLY A 131 6.87 -20.82 -8.02
CA GLY A 131 5.96 -21.53 -8.93
C GLY A 131 6.33 -21.50 -10.39
N ALA A 132 7.50 -20.93 -10.76
CA ALA A 132 7.97 -20.95 -12.14
C ALA A 132 8.46 -22.35 -12.52
N ASN A 133 7.98 -22.89 -13.63
CA ASN A 133 8.43 -24.19 -14.13
C ASN A 133 9.55 -24.04 -15.18
N ALA A 134 10.34 -25.10 -15.37
CA ALA A 134 11.50 -25.08 -16.26
C ALA A 134 11.15 -24.76 -17.72
N SER A 135 9.96 -25.14 -18.21
CA SER A 135 9.54 -24.89 -19.59
C SER A 135 9.19 -23.42 -19.85
N ASP A 136 8.67 -22.72 -18.83
CA ASP A 136 8.39 -21.30 -18.93
C ASP A 136 9.68 -20.48 -18.74
N LEU A 137 10.53 -20.88 -17.79
CA LEU A 137 11.84 -20.26 -17.59
C LEU A 137 12.74 -20.36 -18.84
N ALA A 138 12.66 -21.45 -19.60
CA ALA A 138 13.44 -21.61 -20.83
C ALA A 138 13.11 -20.56 -21.91
N LYS A 139 11.96 -19.91 -21.82
CA LYS A 139 11.51 -18.86 -22.77
C LYS A 139 11.99 -17.46 -22.39
N ILE A 140 12.58 -17.29 -21.21
CA ILE A 140 12.94 -16.00 -20.65
C ILE A 140 14.45 -15.83 -20.70
N PRO A 141 14.96 -14.67 -21.14
CA PRO A 141 16.39 -14.38 -21.12
C PRO A 141 16.99 -14.56 -19.72
N LYS A 142 18.15 -15.18 -19.63
CA LYS A 142 18.84 -15.46 -18.38
C LYS A 142 19.06 -14.22 -17.49
N PRO A 143 19.44 -13.05 -18.02
CA PRO A 143 19.55 -11.82 -17.22
C PRO A 143 18.22 -11.43 -16.56
N VAL A 144 17.10 -11.59 -17.26
CA VAL A 144 15.77 -11.30 -16.73
C VAL A 144 15.39 -12.28 -15.62
N GLN A 145 15.74 -13.58 -15.76
CA GLN A 145 15.57 -14.56 -14.69
C GLN A 145 16.33 -14.18 -13.42
N LEU A 146 17.57 -13.70 -13.56
CA LEU A 146 18.39 -13.24 -12.43
C LEU A 146 17.71 -12.08 -11.68
N VAL A 147 17.28 -11.05 -12.41
CA VAL A 147 16.59 -9.89 -11.82
C VAL A 147 15.30 -10.32 -11.09
N THR A 148 14.52 -11.20 -11.72
CA THR A 148 13.29 -11.74 -11.11
C THR A 148 13.58 -12.51 -9.82
N ALA A 149 14.63 -13.36 -9.82
CA ALA A 149 15.03 -14.09 -8.63
C ALA A 149 15.53 -13.16 -7.49
N GLN A 150 16.17 -12.05 -7.83
CA GLN A 150 16.56 -11.02 -6.84
C GLN A 150 15.33 -10.34 -6.20
N LEU A 151 14.28 -10.09 -6.99
CA LEU A 151 13.02 -9.50 -6.52
C LEU A 151 12.20 -10.45 -5.66
N ALA A 152 12.47 -11.77 -5.68
CA ALA A 152 11.86 -12.71 -4.75
C ALA A 152 12.14 -12.40 -3.27
N PHE A 153 13.15 -11.60 -2.99
CA PHE A 153 13.50 -11.08 -1.67
C PHE A 153 13.08 -9.61 -1.51
N ALA A 154 11.95 -9.22 -2.10
CA ALA A 154 11.42 -7.88 -2.00
C ALA A 154 11.10 -7.52 -0.55
N HIS A 155 11.45 -6.31 -0.12
CA HIS A 155 10.91 -5.74 1.11
C HIS A 155 9.44 -5.38 0.91
N SER A 156 8.67 -5.43 1.99
CA SER A 156 7.25 -5.09 2.03
C SER A 156 6.97 -4.05 3.11
N ASP A 157 5.98 -4.27 3.94
CA ASP A 157 5.51 -3.29 4.90
C ASP A 157 6.34 -3.21 6.19
N MET A 158 6.05 -2.22 7.02
CA MET A 158 6.79 -1.91 8.25
C MET A 158 5.86 -1.72 9.44
N ALA A 159 6.29 -2.21 10.61
CA ALA A 159 5.73 -1.86 11.90
C ALA A 159 6.84 -1.37 12.85
N PHE A 160 6.47 -0.57 13.86
CA PHE A 160 7.42 0.02 14.80
C PHE A 160 6.93 -0.15 16.23
N GLN A 161 7.87 -0.39 17.15
CA GLN A 161 7.58 -0.37 18.58
C GLN A 161 8.81 0.10 19.37
N GLY A 162 8.67 1.21 20.09
CA GLY A 162 9.79 1.82 20.80
C GLY A 162 10.95 2.11 19.86
N ASN A 163 12.09 1.49 20.12
CA ASN A 163 13.29 1.60 19.29
C ASN A 163 13.48 0.42 18.32
N HIS A 164 12.41 -0.28 17.97
CA HIS A 164 12.48 -1.40 17.03
C HIS A 164 11.65 -1.13 15.77
N LEU A 165 12.23 -1.51 14.63
CA LEU A 165 11.56 -1.58 13.34
C LEU A 165 11.44 -3.06 12.93
N PHE A 166 10.24 -3.46 12.56
CA PHE A 166 9.90 -4.75 11.96
C PHE A 166 9.65 -4.51 10.48
N LEU A 167 10.51 -5.03 9.63
CA LEU A 167 10.47 -4.82 8.18
C LEU A 167 10.16 -6.15 7.50
N GLY A 168 8.96 -6.25 6.92
CA GLY A 168 8.50 -7.41 6.18
C GLY A 168 9.32 -7.66 4.91
N ASN A 169 9.33 -8.91 4.51
CA ASN A 169 10.00 -9.37 3.30
C ASN A 169 9.28 -10.61 2.76
N PHE A 170 9.23 -10.79 1.44
CA PHE A 170 8.60 -11.95 0.82
C PHE A 170 9.19 -13.30 1.27
N TYR A 171 10.34 -13.27 1.92
CA TYR A 171 11.02 -14.44 2.49
C TYR A 171 11.03 -14.48 4.02
N GLY A 172 10.37 -13.51 4.69
CA GLY A 172 10.32 -13.44 6.14
C GLY A 172 10.30 -12.03 6.70
N MET A 173 11.18 -11.70 7.64
CA MET A 173 11.18 -10.41 8.31
C MET A 173 12.56 -10.04 8.85
N ASN A 174 12.90 -8.75 8.78
CA ASN A 174 14.04 -8.17 9.48
C ASN A 174 13.59 -7.37 10.70
N ILE A 175 14.33 -7.47 11.79
CA ILE A 175 14.13 -6.64 12.98
C ILE A 175 15.37 -5.79 13.20
N TYR A 176 15.19 -4.47 13.30
CA TYR A 176 16.27 -3.52 13.51
C TYR A 176 16.11 -2.79 14.84
N ASP A 177 17.24 -2.50 15.50
CA ASP A 177 17.33 -1.45 16.52
C ASP A 177 17.51 -0.11 15.80
N ILE A 178 16.58 0.80 16.03
CA ILE A 178 16.52 2.15 15.47
C ILE A 178 16.72 3.25 16.52
N SER A 179 17.27 2.91 17.70
CA SER A 179 17.59 3.87 18.76
C SER A 179 18.51 5.00 18.26
N ASN A 180 19.37 4.68 17.28
CA ASN A 180 20.11 5.66 16.49
C ASN A 180 19.65 5.61 15.03
N PRO A 181 18.73 6.47 14.59
CA PRO A 181 18.21 6.44 13.22
C PRO A 181 19.27 6.80 12.16
N ALA A 182 20.42 7.38 12.54
CA ALA A 182 21.54 7.58 11.62
C ALA A 182 22.37 6.30 11.39
N LYS A 183 22.16 5.26 12.22
CA LYS A 183 22.89 3.99 12.16
C LYS A 183 22.02 2.84 12.70
N PRO A 184 20.93 2.47 12.04
CA PRO A 184 20.13 1.32 12.44
C PRO A 184 20.98 0.05 12.48
N THR A 185 20.70 -0.84 13.43
CA THR A 185 21.44 -2.08 13.61
C THR A 185 20.52 -3.27 13.42
N LEU A 186 20.84 -4.17 12.51
CA LEU A 186 20.10 -5.42 12.34
C LEU A 186 20.24 -6.29 13.62
N LEU A 187 19.12 -6.63 14.22
CA LEU A 187 19.06 -7.52 15.38
C LEU A 187 18.91 -8.98 14.96
N THR A 188 18.02 -9.24 14.00
CA THR A 188 17.78 -10.58 13.46
C THR A 188 17.12 -10.53 12.09
N SER A 189 17.35 -11.56 11.27
CA SER A 189 16.61 -11.86 10.05
C SER A 189 15.89 -13.19 10.24
N MET A 190 14.57 -13.15 10.31
CA MET A 190 13.72 -14.31 10.48
C MET A 190 13.29 -14.83 9.11
N VAL A 191 13.93 -15.90 8.63
CA VAL A 191 13.57 -16.53 7.35
C VAL A 191 12.34 -17.40 7.55
N CYS A 192 11.22 -17.02 6.95
CA CYS A 192 9.92 -17.67 7.07
C CYS A 192 9.05 -17.38 5.85
N PRO A 193 9.26 -18.06 4.71
CA PRO A 193 8.55 -17.79 3.47
C PRO A 193 7.05 -17.91 3.59
N GLY A 194 6.32 -17.11 2.80
CA GLY A 194 4.85 -17.18 2.81
C GLY A 194 4.12 -16.00 2.15
N GLY A 195 4.81 -15.14 1.45
CA GLY A 195 4.27 -13.93 0.85
C GLY A 195 4.93 -12.70 1.42
N GLN A 196 4.31 -11.53 1.28
CA GLN A 196 4.93 -10.25 1.64
C GLN A 196 5.27 -10.10 3.13
N GLY A 197 4.68 -10.89 4.03
CA GLY A 197 5.07 -10.87 5.44
C GLY A 197 4.69 -9.57 6.16
N ASP A 198 3.57 -8.95 5.80
CA ASP A 198 3.06 -7.72 6.41
C ASP A 198 3.03 -7.84 7.95
N PRO A 199 3.70 -6.93 8.70
CA PRO A 199 3.85 -7.01 10.14
C PRO A 199 2.87 -6.14 10.92
N SER A 200 2.46 -6.60 12.10
CA SER A 200 1.96 -5.75 13.18
C SER A 200 2.58 -6.16 14.50
N VAL A 201 2.68 -5.24 15.44
CA VAL A 201 3.26 -5.48 16.76
C VAL A 201 2.36 -4.94 17.87
N TYR A 202 2.22 -5.70 18.95
CA TYR A 202 1.53 -5.25 20.15
C TYR A 202 2.10 -5.92 21.39
N LYS A 203 2.60 -5.14 22.33
CA LYS A 203 3.31 -5.65 23.52
C LYS A 203 4.45 -6.59 23.12
N ASN A 204 4.43 -7.84 23.56
CA ASN A 204 5.42 -8.87 23.24
C ASN A 204 4.99 -9.79 22.08
N LEU A 205 3.98 -9.40 21.30
CA LEU A 205 3.49 -10.19 20.19
C LEU A 205 3.78 -9.49 18.86
N LEU A 206 4.28 -10.27 17.91
CA LEU A 206 4.47 -9.89 16.51
C LEU A 206 3.53 -10.75 15.67
N PHE A 207 2.77 -10.11 14.79
CA PHE A 207 1.87 -10.73 13.84
C PHE A 207 2.47 -10.62 12.45
N MET A 208 2.32 -11.67 11.64
CA MET A 208 2.88 -11.73 10.30
C MET A 208 1.89 -12.39 9.34
N SER A 209 1.53 -11.67 8.28
CA SER A 209 0.67 -12.15 7.20
C SER A 209 1.33 -13.23 6.36
N VAL A 210 0.54 -14.21 5.94
CA VAL A 210 0.95 -15.29 5.03
C VAL A 210 -0.16 -15.58 4.02
N GLU A 211 0.15 -15.45 2.74
CA GLU A 211 -0.83 -15.61 1.65
C GLU A 211 -0.39 -16.61 0.58
N MET A 212 0.91 -16.74 0.35
CA MET A 212 1.44 -17.54 -0.74
C MET A 212 1.43 -19.04 -0.46
N PRO A 213 1.28 -19.87 -1.50
CA PRO A 213 1.19 -21.33 -1.34
C PRO A 213 2.49 -22.00 -0.89
N ASN A 214 3.60 -21.28 -0.81
CA ASN A 214 4.87 -21.78 -0.26
C ASN A 214 4.96 -21.66 1.27
N GLY A 215 3.98 -21.03 1.93
CA GLY A 215 3.95 -20.95 3.40
C GLY A 215 3.77 -22.31 4.07
N ARG A 216 4.56 -22.60 5.10
CA ARG A 216 4.52 -23.82 5.90
C ARG A 216 4.00 -23.53 7.30
N LEU A 217 3.28 -24.49 7.90
CA LEU A 217 2.76 -24.36 9.27
C LEU A 217 3.88 -24.16 10.31
N ASP A 218 5.02 -24.81 10.09
CA ASP A 218 6.20 -24.77 10.99
C ASP A 218 7.19 -23.64 10.69
N CYS A 219 6.84 -22.69 9.80
CA CYS A 219 7.77 -21.63 9.37
C CYS A 219 9.08 -22.18 8.77
N GLY A 220 9.00 -23.28 8.04
CA GLY A 220 10.17 -23.92 7.44
C GLY A 220 10.86 -23.03 6.42
N THR A 221 12.19 -22.85 6.56
CA THR A 221 12.99 -21.87 5.81
C THR A 221 13.02 -22.06 4.29
N GLU A 222 12.68 -23.23 3.79
CA GLU A 222 12.66 -23.53 2.34
C GLU A 222 11.26 -23.41 1.71
N GLY A 223 10.22 -23.20 2.54
CA GLY A 223 8.83 -23.20 2.08
C GLY A 223 8.36 -24.57 1.56
N PHE A 224 7.21 -24.60 0.88
CA PHE A 224 6.79 -25.76 0.11
C PHE A 224 7.44 -25.74 -1.28
N PRO A 225 7.81 -26.92 -1.83
CA PRO A 225 8.29 -26.99 -3.20
C PRO A 225 7.20 -26.53 -4.18
N PRO A 226 7.58 -26.02 -5.36
CA PRO A 226 6.63 -25.65 -6.40
C PRO A 226 5.79 -26.87 -6.80
N PRO A 227 4.53 -26.64 -7.24
CA PRO A 227 3.72 -27.73 -7.79
C PRO A 227 4.42 -28.28 -9.06
N PRO A 228 4.18 -29.56 -9.40
CA PRO A 228 4.71 -30.13 -10.63
C PRO A 228 4.24 -29.33 -11.85
N PRO A 229 5.04 -29.26 -12.92
CA PRO A 229 4.69 -28.54 -14.12
C PRO A 229 3.37 -29.07 -14.69
N LYS A 230 2.48 -28.15 -15.07
CA LYS A 230 1.22 -28.50 -15.74
C LYS A 230 1.47 -29.03 -17.14
N PRO A 231 0.63 -29.96 -17.65
CA PRO A 231 0.64 -30.30 -19.04
C PRO A 231 0.48 -29.05 -19.91
N THR A 232 1.24 -28.98 -21.01
CA THR A 232 1.06 -27.89 -21.98
C THR A 232 -0.35 -27.96 -22.56
N PRO A 233 -1.15 -26.88 -22.52
CA PRO A 233 -2.46 -26.87 -23.14
C PRO A 233 -2.37 -27.23 -24.62
N SER A 234 -3.38 -27.95 -25.12
CA SER A 234 -3.49 -28.22 -26.55
C SER A 234 -3.65 -26.93 -27.35
N PRO A 235 -3.20 -26.86 -28.62
CA PRO A 235 -3.40 -25.67 -29.43
C PRO A 235 -4.88 -25.26 -29.47
N GLY A 236 -5.18 -24.06 -28.97
CA GLY A 236 -6.56 -23.53 -28.90
C GLY A 236 -7.27 -23.70 -27.55
N GLU A 237 -6.68 -24.40 -26.57
CA GLU A 237 -7.18 -24.40 -25.20
C GLU A 237 -6.57 -23.25 -24.40
N GLU A 238 -7.42 -22.44 -23.76
CA GLU A 238 -6.95 -21.46 -22.78
C GLU A 238 -6.42 -22.19 -21.52
N PRO A 239 -5.31 -21.74 -20.93
CA PRO A 239 -4.77 -22.35 -19.71
C PRO A 239 -5.78 -22.20 -18.57
N LYS A 240 -6.37 -23.31 -18.14
CA LYS A 240 -7.24 -23.31 -16.96
C LYS A 240 -6.40 -23.16 -15.70
N PHE A 241 -6.78 -22.20 -14.86
CA PHE A 241 -6.22 -22.12 -13.52
C PHE A 241 -6.57 -23.43 -12.77
N SER A 242 -5.55 -24.08 -12.22
CA SER A 242 -5.75 -25.17 -11.28
C SER A 242 -4.96 -24.82 -10.01
N PRO A 243 -5.61 -24.82 -8.85
CA PRO A 243 -4.89 -24.59 -7.61
C PRO A 243 -3.79 -25.66 -7.43
N PRO A 244 -2.72 -25.36 -6.68
CA PRO A 244 -1.73 -26.38 -6.35
C PRO A 244 -2.39 -27.51 -5.55
N PRO A 245 -1.84 -28.76 -5.60
CA PRO A 245 -2.37 -29.86 -4.82
C PRO A 245 -2.52 -29.51 -3.34
N ALA A 246 -3.62 -29.94 -2.72
CA ALA A 246 -3.88 -29.70 -1.31
C ALA A 246 -2.76 -30.31 -0.42
N GLN A 247 -2.30 -29.53 0.56
CA GLN A 247 -1.26 -29.93 1.51
C GLN A 247 -1.70 -29.53 2.92
N LYS A 248 -1.83 -30.48 3.83
CA LYS A 248 -2.29 -30.21 5.21
C LYS A 248 -1.34 -29.30 6.01
N ASP A 249 -0.03 -29.37 5.71
CA ASP A 249 0.99 -28.56 6.38
C ASP A 249 1.20 -27.18 5.70
N ARG A 250 0.47 -26.90 4.62
CA ARG A 250 0.49 -25.58 4.01
C ARG A 250 -0.23 -24.61 4.92
N PHE A 251 0.41 -23.47 5.12
CA PHE A 251 -0.11 -22.38 5.95
C PHE A 251 -0.41 -21.16 5.12
N ARG A 252 -1.62 -20.61 5.27
CA ARG A 252 -2.01 -19.26 4.84
C ARG A 252 -2.95 -18.67 5.89
N GLY A 253 -2.64 -17.45 6.35
CA GLY A 253 -3.33 -16.79 7.45
C GLY A 253 -2.39 -15.86 8.22
N VAL A 254 -2.47 -15.82 9.53
CA VAL A 254 -1.65 -14.96 10.39
C VAL A 254 -0.83 -15.79 11.36
N ARG A 255 0.50 -15.60 11.35
CA ARG A 255 1.42 -16.16 12.35
C ARG A 255 1.52 -15.20 13.52
N ILE A 256 1.67 -15.75 14.71
CA ILE A 256 1.87 -14.97 15.94
C ILE A 256 3.18 -15.44 16.57
N PHE A 257 4.08 -14.50 16.83
CA PHE A 257 5.36 -14.76 17.47
C PHE A 257 5.43 -14.05 18.82
N ASP A 258 5.99 -14.70 19.81
CA ASP A 258 6.46 -14.08 21.04
C ASP A 258 7.84 -13.46 20.77
N ILE A 259 7.94 -12.16 20.98
CA ILE A 259 9.16 -11.35 20.80
C ILE A 259 9.73 -10.85 22.14
N SER A 260 9.41 -11.51 23.25
CA SER A 260 10.04 -11.21 24.56
C SER A 260 11.57 -11.28 24.49
N ASP A 261 12.11 -12.20 23.68
CA ASP A 261 13.48 -12.15 23.17
C ASP A 261 13.45 -11.66 21.72
N ILE A 262 13.67 -10.36 21.53
CA ILE A 262 13.59 -9.69 20.22
C ILE A 262 14.58 -10.27 19.18
N ARG A 263 15.66 -10.91 19.62
CA ARG A 263 16.66 -11.49 18.73
C ARG A 263 16.31 -12.92 18.31
N ASN A 264 15.34 -13.53 18.99
CA ASN A 264 14.96 -14.93 18.78
C ASN A 264 13.42 -15.10 18.86
N PRO A 265 12.65 -14.47 17.96
CA PRO A 265 11.19 -14.59 17.91
C PRO A 265 10.75 -16.07 17.87
N LYS A 266 9.74 -16.41 18.68
CA LYS A 266 9.21 -17.78 18.75
C LYS A 266 7.77 -17.81 18.26
N GLN A 267 7.46 -18.61 17.24
CA GLN A 267 6.08 -18.81 16.81
C GLN A 267 5.28 -19.48 17.93
N VAL A 268 4.24 -18.80 18.41
CA VAL A 268 3.33 -19.30 19.47
C VAL A 268 1.98 -19.70 18.92
N ALA A 269 1.57 -19.14 17.76
CA ALA A 269 0.35 -19.54 17.07
C ALA A 269 0.48 -19.37 15.56
N ALA A 270 -0.39 -20.06 14.82
CA ALA A 270 -0.54 -19.98 13.38
C ALA A 270 -2.03 -20.16 13.04
N VAL A 271 -2.76 -19.04 12.86
CA VAL A 271 -4.20 -19.07 12.61
C VAL A 271 -4.46 -19.09 11.12
N GLN A 272 -5.03 -20.20 10.65
CA GLN A 272 -5.32 -20.39 9.23
C GLN A 272 -6.62 -19.70 8.83
N THR A 273 -6.65 -19.15 7.62
CA THR A 273 -7.82 -18.50 7.02
C THR A 273 -8.09 -19.07 5.63
N CYS A 274 -9.33 -18.93 5.15
CA CYS A 274 -9.71 -19.51 3.86
C CYS A 274 -9.01 -18.88 2.66
N ARG A 275 -8.62 -17.60 2.77
CA ARG A 275 -8.01 -16.86 1.67
C ARG A 275 -6.60 -16.36 2.00
N GLY A 276 -5.99 -16.86 3.09
CA GLY A 276 -4.71 -16.34 3.55
C GLY A 276 -4.82 -14.90 4.07
N SER A 277 -3.67 -14.29 4.26
CA SER A 277 -3.55 -12.88 4.68
C SER A 277 -2.47 -12.22 3.84
N HIS A 278 -2.85 -11.30 2.97
CA HIS A 278 -1.96 -10.43 2.22
C HIS A 278 -1.49 -9.31 3.14
N THR A 279 -2.45 -8.56 3.66
CA THR A 279 -2.32 -7.65 4.78
C THR A 279 -3.25 -8.07 5.91
N HIS A 280 -3.04 -7.55 7.10
CA HIS A 280 -3.96 -7.72 8.22
C HIS A 280 -4.05 -6.44 9.03
N THR A 281 -5.18 -6.24 9.67
CA THR A 281 -5.41 -5.07 10.52
C THR A 281 -5.47 -5.48 11.98
N LEU A 282 -4.51 -5.03 12.77
CA LEU A 282 -4.54 -5.17 14.22
C LEU A 282 -5.54 -4.18 14.80
N ILE A 283 -6.53 -4.68 15.55
CA ILE A 283 -7.53 -3.86 16.27
C ILE A 283 -7.26 -3.95 17.76
N VAL A 284 -6.99 -2.81 18.37
CA VAL A 284 -6.88 -2.66 19.82
C VAL A 284 -8.15 -1.99 20.32
N ASP A 285 -9.02 -2.76 20.97
CA ASP A 285 -10.23 -2.22 21.58
C ASP A 285 -9.89 -1.56 22.92
N PRO A 286 -10.17 -0.27 23.13
CA PRO A 286 -9.92 0.40 24.40
C PRO A 286 -10.71 -0.21 25.58
N ASN A 287 -11.78 -0.94 25.30
CA ASN A 287 -12.64 -1.57 26.30
C ASN A 287 -12.30 -3.04 26.57
N ASP A 288 -11.50 -3.70 25.74
CA ASP A 288 -11.03 -5.09 25.91
C ASP A 288 -9.52 -5.11 26.15
N LYS A 289 -9.10 -5.20 27.42
CA LYS A 289 -7.68 -5.21 27.80
C LYS A 289 -7.03 -6.61 27.72
N ASP A 290 -7.85 -7.64 27.57
CA ASP A 290 -7.42 -9.04 27.60
C ASP A 290 -7.19 -9.60 26.20
N ASN A 291 -7.72 -8.96 25.16
CA ASN A 291 -7.64 -9.44 23.80
C ASN A 291 -7.23 -8.34 22.81
N VAL A 292 -6.71 -8.76 21.67
CA VAL A 292 -6.68 -7.97 20.43
C VAL A 292 -7.37 -8.75 19.32
N TYR A 293 -7.78 -8.03 18.28
CA TYR A 293 -8.47 -8.62 17.14
C TYR A 293 -7.65 -8.37 15.87
N ILE A 294 -7.73 -9.30 14.92
CA ILE A 294 -7.06 -9.19 13.64
C ILE A 294 -8.12 -9.33 12.54
N TYR A 295 -8.25 -8.31 11.68
CA TYR A 295 -9.04 -8.41 10.47
C TYR A 295 -8.16 -8.95 9.35
N VAL A 296 -8.62 -10.02 8.71
CA VAL A 296 -7.97 -10.62 7.55
C VAL A 296 -8.85 -10.36 6.34
N SER A 297 -8.33 -9.57 5.41
CA SER A 297 -9.08 -9.09 4.23
C SER A 297 -9.30 -10.19 3.19
N GLY A 298 -8.38 -11.15 3.09
CA GLY A 298 -8.55 -12.35 2.28
C GLY A 298 -8.32 -12.13 0.79
N THR A 299 -7.16 -11.65 0.38
CA THR A 299 -6.82 -11.37 -1.03
C THR A 299 -6.37 -12.58 -1.83
N SER A 300 -5.88 -13.64 -1.19
CA SER A 300 -5.42 -14.85 -1.88
C SER A 300 -6.58 -15.70 -2.43
N PHE A 301 -6.27 -16.66 -3.30
CA PHE A 301 -7.25 -17.64 -3.76
C PHE A 301 -7.82 -18.45 -2.60
N VAL A 302 -9.12 -18.76 -2.68
CA VAL A 302 -9.77 -19.61 -1.68
C VAL A 302 -9.10 -21.00 -1.65
N ARG A 303 -8.79 -21.46 -0.47
CA ARG A 303 -8.19 -22.77 -0.24
C ARG A 303 -9.18 -23.89 -0.53
N GLN A 304 -8.64 -25.02 -0.99
CA GLN A 304 -9.46 -26.23 -1.18
C GLN A 304 -9.94 -26.76 0.18
N PRO A 305 -11.16 -27.32 0.27
CA PRO A 305 -11.68 -27.86 1.54
C PRO A 305 -10.86 -29.03 2.07
N GLU A 306 -10.10 -29.74 1.21
CA GLU A 306 -9.15 -30.78 1.59
C GLU A 306 -7.93 -30.22 2.31
N GLU A 307 -7.58 -28.96 2.06
CA GLU A 307 -6.48 -28.25 2.73
C GLU A 307 -6.95 -27.60 4.03
N LEU A 308 -8.12 -26.96 4.00
CA LEU A 308 -8.77 -26.34 5.15
C LEU A 308 -10.29 -26.52 5.07
N ALA A 309 -10.83 -27.36 5.96
CA ALA A 309 -12.26 -27.64 6.00
C ALA A 309 -13.11 -26.37 6.18
N GLY A 310 -14.24 -26.30 5.51
CA GLY A 310 -15.16 -25.16 5.56
C GLY A 310 -14.82 -24.01 4.63
N CYS A 311 -13.75 -24.11 3.83
CA CYS A 311 -13.45 -23.13 2.79
C CYS A 311 -14.12 -23.50 1.47
N SER A 312 -14.80 -22.54 0.86
CA SER A 312 -15.44 -22.67 -0.44
C SER A 312 -15.24 -21.37 -1.23
N GLY A 313 -14.89 -21.49 -2.50
CA GLY A 313 -14.78 -20.38 -3.46
C GLY A 313 -15.94 -20.35 -4.47
N GLU A 314 -17.01 -21.11 -4.21
CA GLU A 314 -18.18 -21.14 -5.07
C GLU A 314 -18.93 -19.80 -5.06
N ALA A 315 -19.68 -19.53 -6.14
CA ALA A 315 -20.53 -18.36 -6.19
C ALA A 315 -21.64 -18.41 -5.12
N PRO A 316 -22.15 -17.27 -4.63
CA PRO A 316 -23.12 -17.22 -3.53
C PRO A 316 -24.43 -17.97 -3.77
N ASP A 317 -24.84 -18.14 -5.02
CA ASP A 317 -26.02 -18.89 -5.43
C ASP A 317 -25.83 -20.41 -5.32
N LYS A 318 -24.59 -20.90 -5.33
CA LYS A 318 -24.21 -22.31 -5.16
C LYS A 318 -23.84 -22.63 -3.71
N ASP A 319 -23.15 -21.72 -3.04
CA ASP A 319 -22.79 -21.90 -1.63
C ASP A 319 -22.92 -20.58 -0.86
N PRO A 320 -23.94 -20.42 -0.03
CA PRO A 320 -24.11 -19.22 0.80
C PRO A 320 -23.02 -19.07 1.87
N ASN A 321 -22.24 -20.14 2.15
CA ASN A 321 -21.11 -20.10 3.09
C ASN A 321 -19.75 -19.80 2.42
N THR A 322 -19.77 -19.45 1.13
CA THR A 322 -18.56 -19.09 0.39
C THR A 322 -17.62 -18.19 1.18
N ALA A 323 -16.31 -18.39 1.01
CA ALA A 323 -15.27 -17.51 1.57
C ALA A 323 -15.15 -16.17 0.82
N LEU A 324 -15.86 -16.00 -0.29
CA LEU A 324 -15.99 -14.73 -0.99
C LEU A 324 -16.93 -13.77 -0.23
N PHE A 325 -16.78 -12.47 -0.45
CA PHE A 325 -17.68 -11.43 0.10
C PHE A 325 -17.71 -11.34 1.63
N ARG A 326 -16.60 -11.71 2.28
CA ARG A 326 -16.43 -11.62 3.73
C ARG A 326 -14.98 -11.31 4.10
N ILE A 327 -14.77 -10.87 5.33
CA ILE A 327 -13.48 -10.91 6.00
C ILE A 327 -13.50 -11.99 7.09
N GLU A 328 -12.35 -12.34 7.63
CA GLU A 328 -12.25 -13.23 8.80
C GLU A 328 -11.65 -12.44 9.97
N VAL A 329 -12.30 -12.54 11.14
CA VAL A 329 -11.87 -11.87 12.37
C VAL A 329 -11.23 -12.88 13.30
N ILE A 330 -9.95 -12.69 13.59
CA ILE A 330 -9.21 -13.51 14.56
C ILE A 330 -9.24 -12.78 15.91
N LYS A 331 -9.62 -13.48 16.97
CA LYS A 331 -9.46 -13.02 18.35
C LYS A 331 -8.21 -13.64 18.95
N VAL A 332 -7.36 -12.81 19.56
CA VAL A 332 -6.10 -13.21 20.17
C VAL A 332 -6.12 -12.87 21.65
N PRO A 333 -6.29 -13.87 22.55
CA PRO A 333 -6.15 -13.66 23.98
C PRO A 333 -4.70 -13.34 24.35
N LEU A 334 -4.45 -12.22 25.01
CA LEU A 334 -3.08 -11.76 25.32
C LEU A 334 -2.37 -12.65 26.34
N ALA A 335 -3.12 -13.25 27.27
CA ALA A 335 -2.56 -14.16 28.27
C ALA A 335 -2.24 -15.55 27.71
N SER A 336 -2.88 -15.94 26.59
CA SER A 336 -2.71 -17.26 25.94
C SER A 336 -2.83 -17.12 24.42
N PRO A 337 -1.85 -16.48 23.75
CA PRO A 337 -1.91 -16.21 22.32
C PRO A 337 -1.98 -17.49 21.45
N GLN A 338 -1.58 -18.64 21.97
CA GLN A 338 -1.75 -19.95 21.33
C GLN A 338 -3.23 -20.36 21.15
N ASP A 339 -4.15 -19.74 21.88
CA ASP A 339 -5.60 -19.96 21.76
C ASP A 339 -6.27 -19.04 20.72
N ALA A 340 -5.47 -18.30 19.97
CA ALA A 340 -5.96 -17.43 18.90
C ALA A 340 -6.74 -18.22 17.84
N LYS A 341 -7.90 -17.68 17.42
CA LYS A 341 -8.78 -18.35 16.45
C LYS A 341 -9.68 -17.37 15.72
N VAL A 342 -10.17 -17.76 14.55
CA VAL A 342 -11.26 -17.08 13.87
C VAL A 342 -12.52 -17.17 14.72
N VAL A 343 -13.11 -16.02 15.06
CA VAL A 343 -14.33 -15.91 15.90
C VAL A 343 -15.55 -15.49 15.11
N SER A 344 -15.35 -14.84 13.95
CA SER A 344 -16.45 -14.41 13.08
C SER A 344 -15.98 -14.25 11.63
N SER A 345 -16.94 -14.17 10.71
CA SER A 345 -16.70 -13.94 9.28
C SER A 345 -17.74 -12.94 8.72
N PRO A 346 -17.63 -11.66 9.04
CA PRO A 346 -18.60 -10.64 8.67
C PRO A 346 -18.75 -10.47 7.15
N ARG A 347 -20.00 -10.43 6.67
CA ARG A 347 -20.38 -10.26 5.26
C ARG A 347 -20.45 -8.78 4.87
N LEU A 348 -19.32 -8.10 4.79
CA LEU A 348 -19.24 -6.65 4.58
C LEU A 348 -19.81 -6.19 3.23
N PHE A 349 -19.86 -7.09 2.25
CA PHE A 349 -20.33 -6.80 0.87
C PHE A 349 -21.83 -7.05 0.68
N MET A 350 -22.48 -7.67 1.66
CA MET A 350 -23.90 -8.03 1.60
C MET A 350 -24.83 -6.81 1.69
N ASP A 351 -25.92 -6.80 0.95
CA ASP A 351 -27.04 -5.88 1.21
C ASP A 351 -27.84 -6.39 2.43
N PRO A 352 -27.85 -5.64 3.55
CA PRO A 352 -28.51 -6.09 4.78
C PRO A 352 -30.05 -6.21 4.65
N ARG A 353 -30.66 -5.59 3.63
CA ARG A 353 -32.12 -5.65 3.41
C ARG A 353 -32.54 -6.87 2.59
N THR A 354 -31.73 -7.26 1.63
CA THR A 354 -32.06 -8.35 0.69
C THR A 354 -31.32 -9.65 0.98
N GLY A 355 -30.19 -9.60 1.74
CA GLY A 355 -29.32 -10.74 2.00
C GLY A 355 -28.43 -11.13 0.83
N VAL A 356 -28.42 -10.35 -0.26
CA VAL A 356 -27.56 -10.61 -1.43
C VAL A 356 -26.10 -10.37 -1.04
N LEU A 357 -25.24 -11.40 -1.13
CA LEU A 357 -23.85 -11.35 -0.65
C LEU A 357 -22.94 -10.47 -1.51
N ASN A 358 -23.13 -10.45 -2.82
CA ASN A 358 -22.36 -9.68 -3.79
C ASN A 358 -23.10 -8.40 -4.22
N ALA A 359 -23.55 -7.62 -3.25
CA ALA A 359 -24.40 -6.45 -3.51
C ALA A 359 -23.66 -5.17 -3.85
N LEU A 360 -22.31 -5.15 -3.79
CA LEU A 360 -21.54 -3.95 -4.13
C LEU A 360 -21.26 -3.86 -5.61
N THR A 361 -21.26 -2.62 -6.11
CA THR A 361 -20.90 -2.31 -7.49
C THR A 361 -19.39 -2.44 -7.67
N ASN A 362 -18.96 -2.96 -8.81
CA ASN A 362 -17.56 -2.97 -9.20
C ASN A 362 -17.07 -1.54 -9.48
N GLY A 363 -15.78 -1.31 -9.27
CA GLY A 363 -15.13 -0.02 -9.54
C GLY A 363 -14.96 0.28 -11.02
N GLY A 364 -14.18 1.30 -11.31
CA GLY A 364 -13.84 1.75 -12.64
C GLY A 364 -13.00 0.76 -13.44
N SER A 365 -12.79 1.07 -14.71
CA SER A 365 -11.99 0.29 -15.63
C SER A 365 -10.97 1.19 -16.33
N HIS A 366 -9.69 0.84 -16.24
CA HIS A 366 -8.59 1.53 -16.90
C HIS A 366 -8.00 0.65 -18.00
N GLY A 367 -7.20 1.26 -18.87
CA GLY A 367 -6.46 0.55 -19.87
C GLY A 367 -6.91 0.82 -21.29
N LYS A 368 -6.26 0.16 -22.24
CA LYS A 368 -6.49 0.32 -23.68
C LYS A 368 -7.88 -0.18 -24.03
N ASP A 369 -8.71 0.69 -24.63
CA ASP A 369 -10.09 0.38 -25.05
C ASP A 369 -11.01 -0.10 -23.88
N GLY A 370 -10.74 0.30 -22.64
CA GLY A 370 -11.46 -0.22 -21.47
C GLY A 370 -11.18 -1.70 -21.21
N ALA A 371 -10.02 -2.20 -21.66
CA ALA A 371 -9.66 -3.62 -21.58
C ALA A 371 -9.41 -4.09 -20.15
N GLU A 372 -9.01 -3.20 -19.24
CA GLU A 372 -8.91 -3.52 -17.82
C GLU A 372 -10.31 -3.45 -17.20
N LYS A 373 -10.85 -4.63 -16.89
CA LYS A 373 -12.21 -4.74 -16.35
C LYS A 373 -12.27 -4.32 -14.89
N PRO A 374 -13.42 -3.78 -14.45
CA PRO A 374 -13.64 -3.52 -13.04
C PRO A 374 -13.39 -4.75 -12.20
N GLN A 375 -12.72 -4.58 -11.05
CA GLN A 375 -12.53 -5.67 -10.10
C GLN A 375 -13.83 -5.93 -9.32
N GLU A 376 -14.17 -7.20 -9.12
CA GLU A 376 -15.28 -7.58 -8.28
C GLU A 376 -14.95 -7.30 -6.81
N SER A 377 -15.85 -6.61 -6.10
CA SER A 377 -15.70 -6.33 -4.67
C SER A 377 -16.04 -7.56 -3.83
N ASN A 378 -15.19 -8.57 -3.85
CA ASN A 378 -15.35 -9.81 -3.09
C ASN A 378 -14.35 -9.98 -1.94
N GLN A 379 -13.47 -9.00 -1.76
CA GLN A 379 -12.41 -8.92 -0.75
C GLN A 379 -11.98 -7.48 -0.57
N CYS A 380 -11.25 -7.19 0.52
CA CYS A 380 -10.51 -5.94 0.67
C CYS A 380 -9.02 -6.18 0.42
N HIS A 381 -8.30 -5.16 0.02
CA HIS A 381 -6.84 -5.15 0.09
C HIS A 381 -6.45 -4.73 1.51
N ASP A 382 -6.48 -3.45 1.84
CA ASP A 382 -6.26 -2.97 3.20
C ASP A 382 -7.58 -2.58 3.89
N ILE A 383 -7.61 -2.77 5.20
CA ILE A 383 -8.59 -2.15 6.09
C ILE A 383 -7.81 -1.34 7.12
N THR A 384 -8.03 -0.04 7.15
CA THR A 384 -7.41 0.83 8.15
C THR A 384 -8.41 1.10 9.27
N ALA A 385 -8.08 0.63 10.46
CA ALA A 385 -8.88 0.88 11.66
C ALA A 385 -8.47 2.20 12.33
N TYR A 386 -9.46 2.92 12.84
CA TYR A 386 -9.29 4.07 13.69
C TYR A 386 -10.10 3.84 14.98
N SER A 387 -9.55 2.99 15.85
CA SER A 387 -10.23 2.49 17.06
C SER A 387 -10.70 3.61 18.00
N ALA A 388 -9.95 4.72 18.09
CA ALA A 388 -10.34 5.88 18.88
C ALA A 388 -11.67 6.51 18.43
N MET A 389 -12.04 6.34 17.17
CA MET A 389 -13.30 6.83 16.58
C MET A 389 -14.35 5.72 16.43
N GLY A 390 -13.98 4.46 16.68
CA GLY A 390 -14.84 3.29 16.43
C GLY A 390 -15.12 3.06 14.94
N LEU A 391 -14.23 3.54 14.05
CA LEU A 391 -14.38 3.48 12.60
C LEU A 391 -13.25 2.67 11.96
N ALA A 392 -13.54 2.10 10.80
CA ALA A 392 -12.51 1.62 9.88
C ALA A 392 -12.87 1.96 8.43
N ALA A 393 -11.85 2.07 7.58
CA ALA A 393 -11.99 2.28 6.15
C ALA A 393 -11.42 1.08 5.41
N GLY A 394 -12.26 0.40 4.61
CA GLY A 394 -11.86 -0.73 3.80
C GLY A 394 -11.65 -0.30 2.34
N ALA A 395 -10.45 -0.53 1.81
CA ALA A 395 -10.16 -0.40 0.39
C ALA A 395 -10.34 -1.78 -0.26
N CYS A 396 -11.46 -1.98 -0.96
CA CYS A 396 -11.98 -3.31 -1.26
C CYS A 396 -12.15 -3.53 -2.76
N SER A 397 -11.04 -3.60 -3.48
CA SER A 397 -11.00 -3.86 -4.93
C SER A 397 -11.80 -2.84 -5.76
N GLY A 398 -13.11 -3.01 -5.88
CA GLY A 398 -13.99 -2.10 -6.64
C GLY A 398 -14.65 -1.00 -5.80
N ASN A 399 -14.51 -1.00 -4.47
CA ASN A 399 -15.21 -0.08 -3.58
C ASN A 399 -14.38 0.36 -2.40
N GLY A 400 -14.58 1.62 -1.97
CA GLY A 400 -14.20 2.10 -0.64
C GLY A 400 -15.36 1.89 0.34
N LEU A 401 -15.06 1.36 1.53
CA LEU A 401 -16.05 1.09 2.57
C LEU A 401 -15.76 1.92 3.83
N LEU A 402 -16.83 2.38 4.48
CA LEU A 402 -16.76 2.89 5.85
C LEU A 402 -17.42 1.87 6.79
N LEU A 403 -16.74 1.51 7.87
CA LEU A 403 -17.15 0.46 8.80
C LEU A 403 -17.30 1.02 10.23
N ASP A 404 -18.31 0.54 10.96
CA ASP A 404 -18.40 0.61 12.41
C ASP A 404 -17.67 -0.58 13.03
N ILE A 405 -16.67 -0.33 13.87
CA ILE A 405 -15.84 -1.33 14.56
C ILE A 405 -15.93 -1.24 16.08
N LYS A 406 -16.96 -0.59 16.62
CA LYS A 406 -17.18 -0.52 18.09
C LYS A 406 -17.31 -1.90 18.73
N ASP A 407 -17.81 -2.88 18.00
CA ASP A 407 -17.66 -4.30 18.30
C ASP A 407 -16.66 -4.89 17.30
N PRO A 408 -15.37 -5.03 17.69
CA PRO A 408 -14.35 -5.49 16.77
C PRO A 408 -14.56 -6.93 16.29
N ALA A 409 -15.31 -7.75 17.02
CA ALA A 409 -15.66 -9.08 16.59
C ALA A 409 -16.72 -9.10 15.47
N ASN A 410 -17.53 -8.05 15.34
CA ASN A 410 -18.64 -7.98 14.40
C ASN A 410 -18.72 -6.60 13.70
N PRO A 411 -17.72 -6.23 12.90
CA PRO A 411 -17.73 -4.96 12.17
C PRO A 411 -18.94 -4.88 11.23
N LYS A 412 -19.47 -3.66 11.05
CA LYS A 412 -20.63 -3.40 10.20
C LYS A 412 -20.33 -2.34 9.17
N ARG A 413 -20.76 -2.54 7.93
CA ARG A 413 -20.66 -1.51 6.90
C ARG A 413 -21.66 -0.38 7.18
N LEU A 414 -21.14 0.86 7.26
CA LEU A 414 -21.91 2.10 7.34
C LEU A 414 -22.21 2.68 5.98
N ASP A 415 -21.20 2.66 5.09
CA ASP A 415 -21.28 3.18 3.73
C ASP A 415 -20.37 2.43 2.75
N ALA A 416 -20.63 2.61 1.47
CA ALA A 416 -19.80 2.11 0.38
C ALA A 416 -19.85 3.09 -0.80
N VAL A 417 -18.69 3.38 -1.38
CA VAL A 417 -18.54 4.21 -2.57
C VAL A 417 -17.78 3.48 -3.64
N ASN A 418 -18.02 3.81 -4.89
CA ASN A 418 -17.21 3.43 -6.04
C ASN A 418 -16.80 4.68 -6.83
N ASP A 419 -15.83 4.54 -7.70
CA ASP A 419 -15.34 5.63 -8.54
C ASP A 419 -15.02 5.08 -9.94
N PRO A 420 -15.53 5.70 -11.02
CA PRO A 420 -15.26 5.25 -12.39
C PRO A 420 -13.80 5.44 -12.82
N ASN A 421 -13.04 6.26 -12.09
CA ASN A 421 -11.61 6.48 -12.32
C ASN A 421 -10.70 5.54 -11.50
N TYR A 422 -11.27 4.67 -10.64
CA TYR A 422 -10.51 3.73 -9.82
C TYR A 422 -10.61 2.32 -10.39
N ALA A 423 -9.46 1.71 -10.67
CA ALA A 423 -9.37 0.31 -11.07
C ALA A 423 -9.27 -0.61 -9.86
N TYR A 424 -8.51 -0.22 -8.83
CA TYR A 424 -8.26 -1.07 -7.66
C TYR A 424 -8.10 -0.26 -6.38
N TRP A 425 -9.12 -0.30 -5.53
CA TRP A 425 -9.07 0.31 -4.19
C TRP A 425 -8.12 -0.50 -3.30
N HIS A 426 -7.03 0.15 -2.86
CA HIS A 426 -5.88 -0.53 -2.25
C HIS A 426 -5.73 -0.23 -0.76
N SER A 427 -5.55 1.02 -0.35
CA SER A 427 -5.33 1.41 1.04
C SER A 427 -6.14 2.64 1.43
N ALA A 428 -6.18 2.94 2.73
CA ALA A 428 -6.90 4.08 3.27
C ALA A 428 -6.12 4.75 4.41
N SER A 429 -6.27 6.08 4.55
CA SER A 429 -5.73 6.86 5.68
C SER A 429 -6.75 7.89 6.13
N PHE A 430 -7.12 7.90 7.42
CA PHE A 430 -7.99 8.92 7.98
C PHE A 430 -7.22 10.23 8.26
N SER A 431 -7.93 11.38 8.20
CA SER A 431 -7.48 12.59 8.89
C SER A 431 -7.45 12.36 10.40
N ASN A 432 -6.64 13.15 11.12
CA ASN A 432 -6.51 12.95 12.58
C ASN A 432 -7.80 13.19 13.35
N ASP A 433 -8.70 14.01 12.83
CA ASP A 433 -10.03 14.26 13.42
C ASP A 433 -11.09 13.23 13.00
N GLY A 434 -10.75 12.29 12.12
CA GLY A 434 -11.65 11.26 11.60
C GLY A 434 -12.75 11.78 10.67
N LYS A 435 -12.65 13.02 10.19
CA LYS A 435 -13.65 13.62 9.28
C LYS A 435 -13.34 13.48 7.81
N LYS A 436 -12.18 12.96 7.47
CA LYS A 436 -11.76 12.66 6.10
C LYS A 436 -11.11 11.29 6.03
N VAL A 437 -11.18 10.68 4.87
CA VAL A 437 -10.41 9.49 4.51
C VAL A 437 -9.88 9.66 3.10
N LEU A 438 -8.60 9.34 2.94
CA LEU A 438 -7.94 9.27 1.64
C LEU A 438 -7.82 7.81 1.27
N PHE A 439 -8.30 7.44 0.07
CA PHE A 439 -8.13 6.11 -0.52
C PHE A 439 -7.15 6.15 -1.67
N THR A 440 -6.44 5.06 -1.92
CA THR A 440 -5.48 4.92 -3.02
C THR A 440 -6.01 4.00 -4.11
N ASP A 441 -5.73 4.31 -5.39
CA ASP A 441 -5.95 3.44 -6.55
C ASP A 441 -4.63 2.81 -6.98
N GLU A 442 -4.41 1.56 -6.64
CA GLU A 442 -3.24 0.80 -7.10
C GLU A 442 -3.48 0.22 -8.50
N TRP A 443 -3.65 1.09 -9.48
CA TRP A 443 -3.93 0.72 -10.86
C TRP A 443 -2.89 -0.27 -11.44
N GLY A 444 -3.33 -1.51 -11.68
CA GLY A 444 -2.48 -2.59 -12.19
C GLY A 444 -1.59 -3.24 -11.13
N GLY A 445 -1.92 -3.09 -9.83
CA GLY A 445 -1.25 -3.78 -8.72
C GLY A 445 0.22 -3.43 -8.58
N GLY A 446 0.60 -2.17 -8.77
CA GLY A 446 1.96 -1.68 -8.56
C GLY A 446 3.01 -2.14 -9.57
N LEU A 447 2.65 -2.93 -10.59
CA LEU A 447 3.64 -3.43 -11.57
C LEU A 447 3.78 -2.55 -12.81
N GLY A 448 2.82 -1.67 -13.06
CA GLY A 448 2.76 -0.86 -14.27
C GLY A 448 3.44 0.50 -14.12
N ALA A 449 3.96 1.04 -15.22
CA ALA A 449 4.24 2.46 -15.33
C ALA A 449 2.90 3.19 -15.45
N ARG A 450 2.50 3.98 -14.43
CA ARG A 450 1.20 4.68 -14.38
C ARG A 450 1.33 6.16 -14.02
N CYS A 451 2.54 6.72 -14.10
CA CYS A 451 2.83 8.14 -13.91
C CYS A 451 3.49 8.75 -15.15
N ARG A 452 3.29 8.15 -16.32
CA ARG A 452 3.88 8.65 -17.58
C ARG A 452 3.17 9.93 -18.04
N PRO A 453 3.78 10.71 -18.94
CA PRO A 453 3.13 11.94 -19.44
C PRO A 453 1.72 11.75 -20.02
N ASN A 454 1.45 10.57 -20.58
CA ASN A 454 0.16 10.25 -21.19
C ASN A 454 -0.79 9.43 -20.27
N ASP A 455 -0.37 9.12 -19.05
CA ASP A 455 -1.28 8.48 -18.08
C ASP A 455 -2.18 9.52 -17.43
N PRO A 456 -3.51 9.29 -17.36
CA PRO A 456 -4.44 10.27 -16.80
C PRO A 456 -4.18 10.53 -15.31
N ASN A 457 -4.18 11.79 -14.89
CA ASN A 457 -3.92 12.17 -13.49
C ASN A 457 -4.98 11.68 -12.48
N LYS A 458 -6.15 11.23 -12.95
CA LYS A 458 -7.19 10.66 -12.08
C LYS A 458 -7.03 9.15 -11.85
N TRP A 459 -6.18 8.49 -12.64
CA TRP A 459 -5.97 7.06 -12.58
C TRP A 459 -4.69 6.73 -11.80
N GLY A 460 -4.74 5.71 -10.95
CA GLY A 460 -3.62 5.40 -10.05
C GLY A 460 -3.33 6.54 -9.07
N ALA A 461 -4.35 7.26 -8.65
CA ALA A 461 -4.31 8.45 -7.82
C ALA A 461 -4.89 8.17 -6.42
N ASP A 462 -4.82 9.16 -5.56
CA ASP A 462 -5.60 9.20 -4.33
C ASP A 462 -6.95 9.87 -4.57
N ALA A 463 -7.95 9.49 -3.79
CA ALA A 463 -9.21 10.22 -3.68
C ALA A 463 -9.49 10.56 -2.22
N VAL A 464 -9.70 11.83 -1.93
CA VAL A 464 -10.05 12.32 -0.59
C VAL A 464 -11.56 12.39 -0.46
N PHE A 465 -12.10 11.73 0.55
CA PHE A 465 -13.51 11.76 0.91
C PHE A 465 -13.69 12.44 2.26
N GLN A 466 -14.72 13.26 2.38
CA GLN A 466 -15.21 13.78 3.65
C GLN A 466 -16.20 12.78 4.26
N ILE A 467 -16.18 12.65 5.58
CA ILE A 467 -17.09 11.79 6.33
C ILE A 467 -18.13 12.68 7.01
N GLU A 468 -19.36 12.64 6.54
CA GLU A 468 -20.49 13.38 7.09
C GLU A 468 -21.65 12.42 7.35
N ASP A 469 -22.17 12.40 8.57
CA ASP A 469 -23.28 11.52 8.97
C ASP A 469 -23.04 10.03 8.61
N ASN A 470 -21.82 9.55 8.81
CA ASN A 470 -21.36 8.20 8.41
C ASN A 470 -21.47 7.93 6.90
N LYS A 471 -21.37 8.95 6.06
CA LYS A 471 -21.36 8.87 4.60
C LYS A 471 -20.09 9.45 4.04
N LEU A 472 -19.59 8.81 2.98
CA LEU A 472 -18.40 9.21 2.24
C LEU A 472 -18.81 10.17 1.12
N LYS A 473 -18.33 11.41 1.18
CA LYS A 473 -18.56 12.44 0.16
C LYS A 473 -17.25 12.77 -0.54
N PHE A 474 -17.20 12.55 -1.84
CA PHE A 474 -16.01 12.82 -2.63
C PHE A 474 -15.62 14.30 -2.58
N GLY A 475 -14.34 14.58 -2.33
CA GLY A 475 -13.72 15.89 -2.41
C GLY A 475 -12.96 16.04 -3.72
N ASN A 476 -11.71 15.57 -3.80
CA ASN A 476 -10.90 15.66 -5.01
C ASN A 476 -9.86 14.54 -5.07
N TYR A 477 -9.22 14.40 -6.23
CA TYR A 477 -8.08 13.52 -6.42
C TYR A 477 -6.77 14.24 -6.10
N TYR A 478 -5.79 13.43 -5.70
CA TYR A 478 -4.39 13.83 -5.69
C TYR A 478 -3.56 12.76 -6.43
N LYS A 479 -2.66 13.19 -7.30
CA LYS A 479 -1.61 12.37 -7.88
C LYS A 479 -0.30 13.15 -7.84
N MET A 480 0.83 12.46 -7.61
CA MET A 480 2.14 13.10 -7.69
C MET A 480 2.26 13.85 -9.04
N PRO A 481 2.71 15.11 -9.05
CA PRO A 481 2.70 15.92 -10.25
C PRO A 481 3.70 15.46 -11.33
N ALA A 482 4.84 14.90 -10.92
CA ALA A 482 5.93 14.55 -11.81
C ALA A 482 5.57 13.42 -12.78
N ALA A 483 5.97 13.57 -14.03
CA ALA A 483 6.00 12.46 -14.95
C ALA A 483 7.15 11.49 -14.60
N GLN A 484 6.95 10.20 -14.89
CA GLN A 484 7.93 9.13 -14.79
C GLN A 484 8.14 8.44 -16.14
N GLY A 485 9.19 7.64 -16.27
CA GLY A 485 9.49 6.91 -17.49
C GLY A 485 8.70 5.61 -17.66
N ASP A 486 8.81 4.99 -18.83
CA ASP A 486 8.18 3.68 -19.11
C ASP A 486 8.82 2.53 -18.31
N SER A 487 10.02 2.74 -17.74
CA SER A 487 10.75 1.74 -16.94
C SER A 487 10.47 1.82 -15.43
N GLU A 488 9.59 2.72 -15.00
CA GLU A 488 9.29 2.99 -13.59
C GLU A 488 7.87 2.56 -13.26
N ASN A 489 7.72 1.51 -12.43
CA ASN A 489 6.42 1.24 -11.85
C ASN A 489 6.07 2.38 -10.89
N CYS A 490 4.92 2.98 -11.09
CA CYS A 490 4.51 4.16 -10.35
C CYS A 490 2.99 4.24 -10.28
N VAL A 491 2.48 4.27 -9.05
CA VAL A 491 1.05 4.38 -8.71
C VAL A 491 0.92 4.68 -7.21
N ALA A 492 -0.21 5.22 -6.75
CA ALA A 492 -0.49 5.47 -5.35
C ALA A 492 -0.42 4.19 -4.50
N HIS A 493 0.28 4.24 -3.37
CA HIS A 493 0.45 3.11 -2.46
C HIS A 493 0.39 3.56 -0.99
N ASN A 494 1.02 2.82 -0.06
CA ASN A 494 0.89 3.03 1.38
C ASN A 494 1.59 4.29 1.89
N GLY A 495 1.00 4.89 2.93
CA GLY A 495 1.52 6.06 3.61
C GLY A 495 1.01 6.20 5.04
N SER A 496 1.51 7.19 5.76
CA SER A 496 1.05 7.51 7.11
C SER A 496 0.99 9.01 7.35
N LEU A 497 0.20 9.42 8.36
CA LEU A 497 0.15 10.83 8.78
C LEU A 497 1.51 11.30 9.30
N ILE A 498 1.86 12.54 8.96
CA ILE A 498 2.89 13.33 9.62
C ILE A 498 2.18 14.25 10.62
N PRO A 499 2.53 14.24 11.91
CA PRO A 499 1.80 14.95 12.95
C PRO A 499 2.04 16.47 12.93
N ILE A 500 1.69 17.14 11.84
CA ILE A 500 1.72 18.61 11.76
C ILE A 500 0.50 19.16 12.49
N PRO A 501 0.66 20.02 13.53
CA PRO A 501 -0.49 20.52 14.26
C PRO A 501 -1.48 21.25 13.34
N GLY A 502 -2.78 20.92 13.46
CA GLY A 502 -3.85 21.61 12.74
C GLY A 502 -3.91 21.34 11.23
N ARG A 503 -3.14 20.38 10.73
CA ARG A 503 -3.11 20.01 9.30
C ARG A 503 -3.21 18.51 9.13
N ASP A 504 -3.85 18.09 8.06
CA ASP A 504 -3.85 16.69 7.63
C ASP A 504 -2.77 16.52 6.55
N VAL A 505 -1.61 16.11 7.00
CA VAL A 505 -0.42 15.90 6.16
C VAL A 505 -0.03 14.44 6.25
N MET A 506 0.23 13.80 5.12
CA MET A 506 0.77 12.44 5.07
C MET A 506 1.99 12.33 4.19
N VAL A 507 2.85 11.38 4.48
CA VAL A 507 3.85 10.86 3.55
C VAL A 507 3.31 9.60 2.90
N GLN A 508 3.55 9.45 1.58
CA GLN A 508 3.02 8.38 0.77
C GLN A 508 4.02 7.85 -0.23
N ALA A 509 4.01 6.55 -0.43
CA ALA A 509 4.81 5.84 -1.42
C ALA A 509 4.17 5.86 -2.81
N TRP A 510 5.00 5.94 -3.86
CA TRP A 510 4.63 5.87 -5.28
C TRP A 510 5.49 4.84 -6.03
N TYR A 511 5.91 3.77 -5.36
CA TYR A 511 6.85 2.80 -5.92
C TYR A 511 8.13 3.48 -6.44
N GLN A 512 8.55 3.25 -7.71
CA GLN A 512 9.70 3.94 -8.30
C GLN A 512 9.47 5.44 -8.57
N GLY A 513 8.23 5.94 -8.46
CA GLY A 513 7.95 7.38 -8.44
C GLY A 513 8.36 8.07 -7.13
N GLY A 514 8.97 7.35 -6.20
CA GLY A 514 9.51 7.91 -4.97
C GLY A 514 8.46 8.04 -3.87
N LEU A 515 8.50 9.14 -3.14
CA LEU A 515 7.54 9.48 -2.10
C LEU A 515 7.12 10.94 -2.19
N SER A 516 5.85 11.20 -1.85
CA SER A 516 5.25 12.53 -1.71
C SER A 516 4.90 12.81 -0.26
N VAL A 517 5.00 14.08 0.13
CA VAL A 517 4.33 14.60 1.33
C VAL A 517 3.17 15.46 0.84
N VAL A 518 1.96 15.00 1.12
CA VAL A 518 0.72 15.64 0.66
C VAL A 518 -0.03 16.25 1.83
N ASP A 519 -0.47 17.50 1.65
CA ASP A 519 -1.40 18.17 2.53
C ASP A 519 -2.81 18.05 1.95
N PHE A 520 -3.70 17.36 2.65
CA PHE A 520 -5.10 17.17 2.31
C PHE A 520 -6.05 17.79 3.35
N THR A 521 -5.56 18.81 4.07
CA THR A 521 -6.36 19.59 5.03
C THR A 521 -7.62 20.13 4.37
N ASP A 522 -7.50 20.65 3.15
CA ASP A 522 -8.63 20.90 2.28
C ASP A 522 -8.85 19.71 1.34
N ALA A 523 -9.93 18.95 1.58
CA ALA A 523 -10.27 17.78 0.78
C ALA A 523 -10.49 18.07 -0.71
N ASN A 524 -10.82 19.32 -1.07
CA ASN A 524 -11.07 19.76 -2.45
C ASN A 524 -9.78 20.22 -3.16
N HIS A 525 -8.71 20.52 -2.40
CA HIS A 525 -7.46 21.04 -2.93
C HIS A 525 -6.24 20.36 -2.27
N PRO A 526 -6.10 19.02 -2.34
CA PRO A 526 -4.91 18.35 -1.84
C PRO A 526 -3.68 18.79 -2.65
N VAL A 527 -2.54 19.02 -1.98
CA VAL A 527 -1.33 19.58 -2.61
C VAL A 527 -0.06 18.89 -2.10
N GLU A 528 0.89 18.64 -3.02
CA GLU A 528 2.23 18.19 -2.67
C GLU A 528 3.02 19.34 -2.04
N ILE A 529 3.60 19.09 -0.86
CA ILE A 529 4.37 20.10 -0.11
C ILE A 529 5.85 19.73 0.04
N ALA A 530 6.20 18.47 -0.18
CA ALA A 530 7.56 17.96 -0.24
C ALA A 530 7.59 16.63 -0.99
N TYR A 531 8.76 16.24 -1.51
CA TYR A 531 8.96 14.97 -2.20
C TYR A 531 10.42 14.53 -2.16
N PHE A 532 10.62 13.21 -2.36
CA PHE A 532 11.89 12.62 -2.74
C PHE A 532 11.63 11.59 -3.83
N ASP A 533 12.49 11.56 -4.83
CA ASP A 533 12.45 10.58 -5.89
C ASP A 533 13.86 10.11 -6.27
N ARG A 534 13.94 8.88 -6.73
CA ARG A 534 15.16 8.24 -7.21
C ARG A 534 14.89 7.57 -8.54
N GLY A 535 15.70 7.82 -9.53
CA GLY A 535 15.54 7.31 -10.88
C GLY A 535 15.41 5.79 -10.97
N PRO A 536 14.95 5.28 -12.14
CA PRO A 536 14.61 3.89 -12.33
C PRO A 536 15.76 2.95 -12.01
N MET A 537 15.44 1.73 -11.56
CA MET A 537 16.46 0.70 -11.32
C MET A 537 17.20 0.31 -12.60
N TYR A 538 16.47 0.23 -13.69
CA TYR A 538 16.99 -0.20 -15.00
C TYR A 538 16.51 0.74 -16.11
N PRO A 539 17.37 1.06 -17.10
CA PRO A 539 17.01 2.03 -18.13
C PRO A 539 15.96 1.51 -19.13
N ASN A 540 15.92 0.19 -19.37
CA ASN A 540 15.12 -0.44 -20.43
C ASN A 540 14.31 -1.64 -19.92
N MET A 541 14.00 -1.69 -18.64
CA MET A 541 13.24 -2.79 -18.04
C MET A 541 12.31 -2.24 -16.97
N LEU A 542 11.03 -2.53 -17.13
CA LEU A 542 10.02 -2.26 -16.12
C LEU A 542 10.06 -3.37 -15.07
N ALA A 543 10.78 -3.15 -13.98
CA ALA A 543 10.87 -4.08 -12.86
C ALA A 543 10.16 -3.50 -11.64
N LEU A 544 9.62 -4.37 -10.78
CA LEU A 544 9.05 -3.95 -9.51
C LEU A 544 10.14 -3.38 -8.60
N GLY A 545 9.98 -2.16 -8.15
CA GLY A 545 10.94 -1.47 -7.29
C GLY A 545 10.37 -0.21 -6.68
N GLY A 546 11.21 0.57 -6.02
CA GLY A 546 10.82 1.77 -5.29
C GLY A 546 10.17 1.45 -3.96
N TYR A 547 9.39 2.38 -3.43
CA TYR A 547 8.87 2.26 -2.08
C TYR A 547 7.58 1.44 -2.04
N TRP A 548 7.61 0.33 -1.26
CA TRP A 548 6.39 -0.37 -0.82
C TRP A 548 5.60 0.50 0.14
N SER A 549 6.27 1.06 1.15
CA SER A 549 5.68 1.89 2.19
C SER A 549 6.59 3.02 2.59
N THR A 550 6.01 4.16 2.95
CA THR A 550 6.73 5.29 3.56
C THR A 550 5.95 5.80 4.77
N TYR A 551 6.60 5.77 5.95
CA TYR A 551 5.93 6.08 7.20
C TYR A 551 6.70 7.07 8.04
N TRP A 552 5.96 7.96 8.71
CA TRP A 552 6.51 8.81 9.76
C TRP A 552 6.53 8.08 11.09
N TYR A 553 7.70 7.94 11.67
CA TYR A 553 7.84 7.44 13.03
C TYR A 553 8.89 8.24 13.81
N ASN A 554 8.45 8.84 14.93
CA ASN A 554 9.29 9.54 15.91
C ASN A 554 10.32 10.48 15.28
N GLY A 555 9.88 11.40 14.40
CA GLY A 555 10.69 12.47 13.84
C GLY A 555 11.45 12.13 12.56
N ARG A 556 11.23 10.93 11.98
CA ARG A 556 11.82 10.50 10.71
C ARG A 556 10.79 9.91 9.77
N ILE A 557 11.08 9.98 8.48
CA ILE A 557 10.38 9.21 7.46
C ILE A 557 11.23 7.96 7.16
N TRP A 558 10.58 6.81 7.17
CA TRP A 558 11.15 5.50 6.88
C TRP A 558 10.53 4.98 5.60
N GLY A 559 11.36 4.57 4.64
CA GLY A 559 10.93 4.06 3.36
C GLY A 559 11.37 2.61 3.17
N SER A 560 10.41 1.69 3.10
CA SER A 560 10.67 0.30 2.71
C SER A 560 10.84 0.24 1.20
N GLU A 561 12.08 0.18 0.75
CA GLU A 561 12.42 0.08 -0.67
C GLU A 561 12.53 -1.39 -1.08
N ILE A 562 11.71 -1.79 -2.05
CA ILE A 562 11.48 -3.17 -2.49
C ILE A 562 12.79 -3.90 -2.83
N ALA A 563 13.60 -3.27 -3.67
CA ALA A 563 14.79 -3.89 -4.26
C ALA A 563 16.09 -3.52 -3.55
N ARG A 564 16.21 -2.27 -3.12
CA ARG A 564 17.47 -1.68 -2.63
C ARG A 564 17.65 -1.84 -1.11
N GLY A 565 16.57 -1.69 -0.30
CA GLY A 565 16.69 -1.84 1.14
C GLY A 565 15.76 -0.95 1.97
N LEU A 566 16.29 -0.20 2.92
CA LEU A 566 15.56 0.69 3.81
C LEU A 566 16.16 2.10 3.72
N ASP A 567 15.35 3.06 3.31
CA ASP A 567 15.72 4.46 3.29
C ASP A 567 15.22 5.20 4.53
N ILE A 568 16.00 6.20 4.96
CA ILE A 568 15.67 7.07 6.09
C ILE A 568 15.82 8.51 5.66
N PHE A 569 14.79 9.31 6.00
CA PHE A 569 14.71 10.70 5.60
C PHE A 569 14.37 11.62 6.77
N GLU A 570 14.63 12.89 6.55
CA GLU A 570 14.29 13.99 7.44
C GLU A 570 13.58 15.08 6.66
N LEU A 571 12.51 15.66 7.24
CA LEU A 571 11.88 16.84 6.68
C LEU A 571 12.77 18.08 6.82
N THR A 572 12.76 18.92 5.80
CA THR A 572 13.40 20.24 5.79
C THR A 572 12.37 21.32 5.38
N PRO A 573 12.55 22.57 5.80
CA PRO A 573 11.58 23.64 5.52
C PRO A 573 11.38 23.89 4.02
N THR A 574 10.13 24.21 3.67
CA THR A 574 9.71 24.67 2.34
C THR A 574 8.82 25.92 2.49
N LYS A 575 8.38 26.48 1.36
CA LYS A 575 7.37 27.55 1.40
C LYS A 575 6.01 27.12 1.97
N TYR A 576 5.77 25.80 2.04
CA TYR A 576 4.52 25.20 2.54
C TYR A 576 4.66 24.58 3.95
N LEU A 577 5.88 24.40 4.43
CA LEU A 577 6.17 23.71 5.69
C LEU A 577 7.31 24.42 6.40
N THR A 578 7.04 25.01 7.57
CA THR A 578 8.04 25.76 8.33
C THR A 578 8.85 24.88 9.26
N GLN A 579 9.99 25.39 9.75
CA GLN A 579 10.80 24.67 10.75
C GLN A 579 10.00 24.44 12.04
N ASN A 580 9.16 25.41 12.47
CA ASN A 580 8.33 25.25 13.67
C ASN A 580 7.29 24.13 13.50
N GLU A 581 6.71 23.98 12.31
CA GLU A 581 5.79 22.88 12.01
C GLU A 581 6.51 21.51 12.07
N ILE A 582 7.72 21.43 11.51
CA ILE A 582 8.54 20.22 11.58
C ILE A 582 8.94 19.89 13.02
N ASP A 583 9.37 20.89 13.79
CA ASP A 583 9.78 20.67 15.18
C ASP A 583 8.59 20.33 16.08
N ALA A 584 7.41 20.90 15.82
CA ALA A 584 6.17 20.49 16.49
C ALA A 584 5.81 19.03 16.17
N ALA A 585 5.93 18.59 14.92
CA ALA A 585 5.73 17.20 14.55
C ALA A 585 6.67 16.24 15.29
N LYS A 586 7.93 16.64 15.49
CA LYS A 586 8.93 15.87 16.24
C LYS A 586 8.62 15.73 17.73
N THR A 587 7.71 16.54 18.30
CA THR A 587 7.31 16.41 19.70
C THR A 587 6.33 15.27 19.95
N VAL A 588 5.70 14.76 18.89
CA VAL A 588 4.80 13.59 18.97
C VAL A 588 5.63 12.31 18.98
N HIS A 589 5.50 11.54 20.06
CA HIS A 589 6.16 10.25 20.20
C HIS A 589 5.12 9.13 20.28
N LEU A 590 5.20 8.22 19.33
CA LEU A 590 4.40 7.02 19.30
C LEU A 590 5.18 5.88 19.96
N SER A 591 4.53 5.14 20.87
CA SER A 591 5.12 3.92 21.46
C SER A 591 5.16 2.78 20.46
N GLU A 592 4.22 2.77 19.51
CA GLU A 592 4.16 1.82 18.40
C GLU A 592 3.47 2.47 17.19
N LEU A 593 3.73 1.93 16.01
CA LEU A 593 3.03 2.27 14.78
C LEU A 593 2.77 0.98 14.00
N ASN A 594 1.49 0.66 13.84
CA ASN A 594 0.95 -0.30 12.89
C ASN A 594 0.04 0.49 11.98
N VAL A 595 0.36 0.64 10.71
CA VAL A 595 -0.27 1.65 9.86
C VAL A 595 -1.77 1.41 9.68
N GLN A 596 -2.16 0.13 9.50
CA GLN A 596 -3.57 -0.23 9.41
C GLN A 596 -4.33 -0.12 10.75
N ASN A 597 -3.64 0.19 11.87
CA ASN A 597 -4.25 0.56 13.16
C ASN A 597 -3.90 2.01 13.47
N GLN A 598 -4.57 2.94 12.81
CA GLN A 598 -4.28 4.36 12.95
C GLN A 598 -4.58 4.87 14.36
N GLN A 599 -3.60 5.55 14.94
CA GLN A 599 -3.73 6.12 16.28
C GLN A 599 -4.12 7.60 16.18
N LYS A 600 -4.90 8.07 17.18
CA LYS A 600 -5.18 9.50 17.33
C LYS A 600 -3.91 10.22 17.77
N ILE A 601 -3.51 11.22 17.00
CA ILE A 601 -2.36 12.07 17.29
C ILE A 601 -2.77 13.17 18.26
N GLU A 602 -2.00 13.32 19.33
CA GLU A 602 -2.15 14.41 20.29
C GLU A 602 -0.79 15.10 20.49
N TRP A 603 -0.80 16.43 20.41
CA TRP A 603 0.43 17.21 20.57
C TRP A 603 0.64 17.61 22.03
N PRO A 604 1.85 17.51 22.55
CA PRO A 604 2.15 17.99 23.89
C PRO A 604 1.99 19.53 23.97
N HIS A 605 1.64 20.04 25.16
CA HIS A 605 1.50 21.48 25.42
C HIS A 605 2.87 22.15 25.45
N GLN A 606 3.48 22.35 24.28
CA GLN A 606 4.79 22.98 24.11
C GLN A 606 4.70 24.23 23.25
N LEU A 607 5.55 25.23 23.52
CA LEU A 607 5.55 26.50 22.80
C LEU A 607 5.82 26.34 21.29
N VAL A 608 6.59 25.32 20.89
CA VAL A 608 6.83 25.03 19.48
C VAL A 608 5.56 24.66 18.72
N VAL A 609 4.60 24.00 19.38
CA VAL A 609 3.28 23.70 18.80
C VAL A 609 2.50 25.00 18.55
N ALA A 610 2.53 25.94 19.49
CA ALA A 610 1.93 27.26 19.30
C ALA A 610 2.63 28.06 18.19
N LYS A 611 3.96 27.97 18.06
CA LYS A 611 4.71 28.58 16.95
C LYS A 611 4.25 28.03 15.60
N ALA A 612 4.06 26.73 15.50
CA ALA A 612 3.56 26.09 14.28
C ALA A 612 2.19 26.67 13.85
N TYR A 613 1.25 26.83 14.79
CA TYR A 613 -0.04 27.46 14.49
C TYR A 613 0.12 28.94 14.06
N ILE A 614 1.02 29.71 14.69
CA ILE A 614 1.26 31.10 14.29
C ILE A 614 1.81 31.16 12.86
N ASP A 615 2.72 30.28 12.49
CA ASP A 615 3.26 30.22 11.12
C ASP A 615 2.16 29.90 10.10
N GLN A 616 1.19 29.06 10.44
CA GLN A 616 0.03 28.75 9.61
C GLN A 616 -0.92 29.94 9.47
N LEU A 617 -1.22 30.64 10.57
CA LEU A 617 -2.04 31.85 10.57
C LEU A 617 -1.42 32.98 9.74
N GLU A 618 -0.09 33.14 9.79
CA GLU A 618 0.65 34.08 8.96
C GLU A 618 0.60 33.70 7.48
N ARG A 619 0.91 32.44 7.16
CA ARG A 619 0.89 31.91 5.77
C ARG A 619 -0.49 32.02 5.14
N SER A 620 -1.56 31.73 5.87
CA SER A 620 -2.95 31.82 5.42
C SER A 620 -3.49 33.26 5.44
N LYS A 621 -2.74 34.23 6.04
CA LYS A 621 -3.20 35.59 6.28
C LYS A 621 -4.50 35.66 7.10
N ALA A 622 -4.73 34.69 7.97
CA ALA A 622 -5.93 34.60 8.80
C ALA A 622 -5.96 35.66 9.91
N LEU A 623 -4.82 36.23 10.27
CA LEU A 623 -4.70 37.33 11.24
C LEU A 623 -3.90 38.50 10.65
N PRO A 624 -4.16 39.75 11.09
CA PRO A 624 -3.37 40.93 10.76
C PRO A 624 -1.90 40.78 11.22
N ALA A 625 -0.96 41.36 10.47
CA ALA A 625 0.49 41.21 10.74
C ALA A 625 0.93 41.69 12.12
N ASP A 626 0.31 42.77 12.66
CA ASP A 626 0.56 43.27 14.00
C ASP A 626 0.13 42.28 15.10
N ARG A 627 -0.98 41.56 14.88
CA ARG A 627 -1.43 40.49 15.77
C ARG A 627 -0.45 39.31 15.74
N ILE A 628 0.01 38.87 14.55
CA ILE A 628 1.03 37.84 14.39
C ILE A 628 2.31 38.24 15.14
N ALA A 629 2.79 39.48 14.97
CA ALA A 629 3.97 40.00 15.65
C ALA A 629 3.81 39.97 17.19
N SER A 630 2.64 40.37 17.70
CA SER A 630 2.34 40.34 19.15
C SER A 630 2.36 38.93 19.72
N LEU A 631 1.77 37.94 19.00
CA LEU A 631 1.78 36.54 19.40
C LEU A 631 3.22 35.96 19.41
N ARG A 632 4.01 36.25 18.37
CA ARG A 632 5.41 35.82 18.31
C ARG A 632 6.23 36.39 19.47
N GLN A 633 6.07 37.69 19.77
CA GLN A 633 6.76 38.36 20.88
C GLN A 633 6.37 37.77 22.23
N ALA A 634 5.08 37.46 22.45
CA ALA A 634 4.61 36.85 23.69
C ALA A 634 5.20 35.45 23.89
N ILE A 635 5.24 34.62 22.84
CA ILE A 635 5.85 33.29 22.90
C ILE A 635 7.36 33.39 23.15
N GLN A 636 8.06 34.27 22.43
CA GLN A 636 9.49 34.49 22.62
C GLN A 636 9.82 34.94 24.03
N SER A 637 8.98 35.82 24.61
CA SER A 637 9.16 36.24 26.02
C SER A 637 8.96 35.05 26.98
N ALA A 638 7.98 34.17 26.72
CA ALA A 638 7.75 32.99 27.54
C ALA A 638 8.88 31.94 27.43
N GLU A 639 9.55 31.85 26.30
CA GLU A 639 10.71 30.94 26.12
C GLU A 639 11.97 31.39 26.90
N HIS A 640 12.17 32.70 27.07
CA HIS A 640 13.36 33.24 27.69
C HIS A 640 13.18 33.55 29.18
N SER A 641 11.98 33.49 29.70
CA SER A 641 11.70 33.75 31.10
C SER A 641 10.81 32.68 31.73
N ASN A 642 11.26 32.12 32.86
CA ASN A 642 10.38 31.37 33.77
C ASN A 642 9.43 32.32 34.55
N ASP A 643 9.20 33.54 34.05
CA ASP A 643 8.45 34.59 34.71
C ASP A 643 6.94 34.37 34.47
N GLY A 644 6.17 34.32 35.59
CA GLY A 644 4.73 34.24 35.57
C GLY A 644 4.01 35.34 34.79
N ALA A 645 4.69 36.52 34.59
CA ALA A 645 4.17 37.64 33.81
C ALA A 645 4.10 37.32 32.31
N ALA A 646 5.09 36.60 31.74
CA ALA A 646 5.05 36.17 30.33
C ALA A 646 3.95 35.14 30.05
N LEU A 647 3.76 34.21 30.97
CA LEU A 647 2.62 33.25 30.92
C LEU A 647 1.27 33.94 31.09
N ALA A 648 1.16 34.96 31.95
CA ALA A 648 -0.04 35.75 32.10
C ALA A 648 -0.42 36.47 30.81
N LYS A 649 0.58 37.03 30.08
CA LYS A 649 0.37 37.69 28.80
C LYS A 649 -0.13 36.74 27.70
N LEU A 650 0.39 35.51 27.66
CA LEU A 650 -0.13 34.47 26.75
C LEU A 650 -1.60 34.11 27.07
N LYS A 651 -1.94 34.00 28.35
CA LYS A 651 -3.32 33.76 28.79
C LYS A 651 -4.27 34.90 28.43
N GLU A 652 -3.81 36.15 28.45
CA GLU A 652 -4.61 37.33 28.06
C GLU A 652 -4.89 37.35 26.54
N LEU A 653 -3.99 36.78 25.74
CA LEU A 653 -4.16 36.74 24.29
C LEU A 653 -5.11 35.63 23.83
N ALA A 654 -5.26 34.55 24.60
CA ALA A 654 -6.07 33.40 24.22
C ALA A 654 -7.56 33.72 23.95
N PRO A 655 -8.31 34.46 24.82
CA PRO A 655 -9.70 34.80 24.55
C PRO A 655 -9.91 35.59 23.26
N SER A 656 -8.96 36.44 22.91
CA SER A 656 -9.04 37.23 21.66
C SER A 656 -8.80 36.40 20.40
N LEU A 657 -8.18 35.22 20.52
CA LEU A 657 -8.07 34.24 19.43
C LEU A 657 -9.37 33.48 19.28
N ASP A 658 -10.03 33.13 20.40
CA ASP A 658 -11.34 32.46 20.37
C ASP A 658 -12.41 33.35 19.72
N GLU A 659 -12.42 34.66 20.04
CA GLU A 659 -13.30 35.64 19.36
C GLU A 659 -13.01 35.69 17.84
N SER A 660 -11.75 35.68 17.44
CA SER A 660 -11.38 35.69 16.01
C SER A 660 -11.72 34.39 15.28
N ALA A 661 -11.79 33.26 15.97
CA ALA A 661 -12.17 31.97 15.41
C ALA A 661 -13.69 31.82 15.20
N GLY A 662 -14.50 32.65 15.91
CA GLY A 662 -15.97 32.66 15.79
C GLY A 662 -16.50 33.60 14.70
N THR A 663 -15.65 34.37 14.06
CA THR A 663 -15.96 35.29 12.94
C THR A 663 -15.40 34.77 11.63
#